data_1c4c73dfd5940721b3ec39a1cd5edcf0
#
_entry.id   1c4c73dfd5940721b3ec39a1cd5edcf0
#
_cell.length_a   1.000
_cell.length_b   1.000
_cell.length_c   1.000
_cell.angle_alpha   90.00
_cell.angle_beta   90.00
_cell.angle_gamma   90.00
#
_symmetry.space_group_name_H-M   'P 1'
#
loop_
_entity.id
_entity.type
_entity.pdbx_description
1 polymer ?
#
loop_
_entity_poly.entity_id
_entity_poly.type
_entity_poly.pdbx_seq_one_letter_code
_entity_poly.pdbx_strand_id
1 'polypeptide(L)'
;MRVFALCLALVLPSTISAQSTEAVTAVQAANDDDWDGAFALVPAGDAVTRDVITWMQLRVGDGTFPEYQNFTSRRADWPGLDAIHARGEETLSADISDQTVINWLGDRLPETGEGAVRLADAMIARGQLEQARTMLAEVWVTSNLTETGHDAMIAAYGDILTPFHVARTNALLWRWRTESANRMVALLDKGQAALAQARLAYIENAGDIAEKLAAVPAELRDNAGLDYDRYNWLANRGDRTDAINIIKARSTSAESLGEPFRWSGWRRSLARWEMREGRIDSAYELATQHFLTDGTSFADLEWIAGYLALTYRKDPALALTHFEAANAAVDSPISVGRMQYWIGRSHAAMDNQDAAVAAYQIAAQHQTGFYGLLAVEKLGLSMDARLTGANDPTDWQGAAFMSDDLTQAALTLLKAGERGHAVRFFAELGKTLPADDLARLGAWLRAQDEAYYAVLLGKTAVRRGVLVPSIYFPLHDLADMDQPVPAALSMSIARRESEFNAGVGSPVGALGLMQLMPATAEEVAGFIGEPYSKARLTADWAYNARLGSKYLSVLEEDFGYSPVMIAAGYNAGPSRPKTWMDQRGDPRVGAADVIDWIEHIPFRETRNYVMRVTESIPVYEARLTGKTGPIRFTDMLIGVKPIIRPQVRPAGLGVVPEPTPDADAAVAPVPAAPSGPSPVSSPRPIGRAGD
;
A
#
# COMPACT_ATOMS: atom_id res chain seq x y z
N MET A 1 -35.75 -53.86 45.70
CA MET A 1 -35.89 -52.49 45.26
C MET A 1 -34.49 -51.89 45.14
N ARG A 2 -33.91 -51.78 43.96
CA ARG A 2 -32.67 -51.07 43.70
C ARG A 2 -33.01 -49.79 42.94
N VAL A 3 -32.75 -48.68 43.58
CA VAL A 3 -32.96 -47.32 43.00
C VAL A 3 -31.74 -47.02 42.16
N PHE A 4 -31.94 -46.85 40.82
CA PHE A 4 -30.94 -46.32 39.92
C PHE A 4 -31.06 -44.79 39.94
N ALA A 5 -29.98 -44.12 40.44
CA ALA A 5 -29.84 -42.69 40.31
C ALA A 5 -29.27 -42.37 38.92
N LEU A 6 -30.08 -41.69 38.09
CA LEU A 6 -29.72 -41.21 36.78
C LEU A 6 -29.02 -39.86 36.99
N CYS A 7 -27.68 -39.80 36.86
CA CYS A 7 -26.95 -38.55 36.77
C CYS A 7 -27.15 -37.95 35.39
N LEU A 8 -27.99 -36.93 35.32
CA LEU A 8 -28.12 -36.07 34.14
C LEU A 8 -26.95 -35.12 34.12
N ALA A 9 -25.96 -35.40 33.30
CA ALA A 9 -24.87 -34.44 32.99
C ALA A 9 -25.49 -33.30 32.16
N LEU A 10 -25.71 -32.13 32.73
CA LEU A 10 -26.00 -30.91 32.00
C LEU A 10 -24.73 -30.55 31.23
N VAL A 11 -24.74 -30.84 29.93
CA VAL A 11 -23.81 -30.20 29.00
C VAL A 11 -24.31 -28.76 28.85
N LEU A 12 -23.72 -27.87 29.61
CA LEU A 12 -23.87 -26.41 29.38
C LEU A 12 -23.27 -26.13 27.99
N PRO A 13 -24.01 -25.49 27.07
CA PRO A 13 -23.42 -25.02 25.84
C PRO A 13 -22.28 -24.09 26.22
N SER A 14 -21.09 -24.33 25.69
CA SER A 14 -19.96 -23.40 25.77
C SER A 14 -20.45 -22.07 25.19
N THR A 15 -20.84 -21.15 26.07
CA THR A 15 -21.08 -19.76 25.67
C THR A 15 -19.76 -19.28 25.07
N ILE A 16 -19.77 -18.91 23.80
CA ILE A 16 -18.69 -18.12 23.19
C ILE A 16 -18.42 -17.00 24.18
N SER A 17 -17.21 -16.97 24.75
CA SER A 17 -16.81 -15.93 25.68
C SER A 17 -16.90 -14.59 24.91
N ALA A 18 -17.99 -13.88 25.10
CA ALA A 18 -17.98 -12.45 24.76
C ALA A 18 -16.79 -11.89 25.56
N GLN A 19 -15.79 -11.27 24.86
CA GLN A 19 -14.64 -10.69 25.56
C GLN A 19 -15.19 -9.90 26.74
N SER A 20 -14.72 -10.28 27.92
CA SER A 20 -15.27 -9.72 29.15
C SER A 20 -14.97 -8.22 29.21
N THR A 21 -15.82 -7.48 29.92
CA THR A 21 -15.56 -6.05 30.15
C THR A 21 -14.20 -5.84 30.80
N GLU A 22 -13.78 -6.77 31.66
CA GLU A 22 -12.49 -6.76 32.33
C GLU A 22 -11.33 -6.91 31.33
N ALA A 23 -11.41 -7.82 30.36
CA ALA A 23 -10.39 -7.98 29.30
C ALA A 23 -10.25 -6.69 28.46
N VAL A 24 -11.36 -6.10 28.08
CA VAL A 24 -11.38 -4.81 27.37
C VAL A 24 -10.73 -3.70 28.21
N THR A 25 -11.10 -3.59 29.48
CA THR A 25 -10.53 -2.58 30.39
C THR A 25 -9.04 -2.80 30.63
N ALA A 26 -8.60 -4.06 30.73
CA ALA A 26 -7.18 -4.41 30.86
C ALA A 26 -6.35 -3.94 29.65
N VAL A 27 -6.86 -4.15 28.42
CA VAL A 27 -6.19 -3.68 27.19
C VAL A 27 -6.21 -2.15 27.10
N GLN A 28 -7.27 -1.49 27.54
CA GLN A 28 -7.32 -0.02 27.60
C GLN A 28 -6.29 0.55 28.58
N ALA A 29 -6.12 -0.05 29.77
CA ALA A 29 -5.06 0.36 30.71
C ALA A 29 -3.66 0.19 30.10
N ALA A 30 -3.43 -0.88 29.34
CA ALA A 30 -2.18 -1.12 28.63
C ALA A 30 -1.85 -0.04 27.57
N ASN A 31 -2.87 0.58 26.98
CA ASN A 31 -2.66 1.67 26.01
C ASN A 31 -2.15 2.97 26.67
N ASP A 32 -2.35 3.11 27.96
CA ASP A 32 -1.83 4.22 28.79
C ASP A 32 -0.45 3.91 29.38
N ASP A 33 0.21 2.83 28.93
CA ASP A 33 1.50 2.30 29.45
C ASP A 33 1.45 1.87 30.93
N ASP A 34 0.23 1.69 31.50
CA ASP A 34 0.04 1.15 32.86
C ASP A 34 0.05 -0.39 32.84
N TRP A 35 1.25 -0.97 32.64
CA TRP A 35 1.40 -2.43 32.52
C TRP A 35 0.96 -3.18 33.77
N ASP A 36 1.36 -2.73 34.96
CA ASP A 36 1.01 -3.38 36.23
C ASP A 36 -0.51 -3.35 36.46
N GLY A 37 -1.13 -2.21 36.25
CA GLY A 37 -2.59 -2.04 36.32
C GLY A 37 -3.30 -2.91 35.29
N ALA A 38 -2.80 -2.93 34.05
CA ALA A 38 -3.35 -3.76 32.99
C ALA A 38 -3.29 -5.27 33.33
N PHE A 39 -2.14 -5.78 33.76
CA PHE A 39 -2.00 -7.19 34.14
C PHE A 39 -2.85 -7.57 35.37
N ALA A 40 -3.06 -6.66 36.33
CA ALA A 40 -3.92 -6.88 37.49
C ALA A 40 -5.41 -7.01 37.12
N LEU A 41 -5.82 -6.38 36.01
CA LEU A 41 -7.21 -6.43 35.50
C LEU A 41 -7.49 -7.66 34.62
N VAL A 42 -6.47 -8.42 34.21
CA VAL A 42 -6.67 -9.60 33.35
C VAL A 42 -7.50 -10.67 34.09
N PRO A 43 -8.62 -11.13 33.50
CA PRO A 43 -9.42 -12.18 34.09
C PRO A 43 -8.60 -13.45 34.40
N ALA A 44 -8.90 -14.12 35.50
CA ALA A 44 -8.22 -15.35 35.88
C ALA A 44 -8.39 -16.41 34.76
N GLY A 45 -7.26 -16.92 34.24
CA GLY A 45 -7.23 -17.92 33.18
C GLY A 45 -7.32 -17.35 31.75
N ASP A 46 -7.46 -16.02 31.55
CA ASP A 46 -7.44 -15.40 30.24
C ASP A 46 -5.99 -15.17 29.76
N ALA A 47 -5.42 -16.22 29.18
CA ALA A 47 -4.07 -16.20 28.65
C ALA A 47 -3.95 -15.29 27.42
N VAL A 48 -5.01 -15.18 26.60
CA VAL A 48 -4.98 -14.38 25.37
C VAL A 48 -4.89 -12.89 25.69
N THR A 49 -5.73 -12.38 26.59
CA THR A 49 -5.66 -10.98 27.03
C THR A 49 -4.31 -10.65 27.67
N ARG A 50 -3.77 -11.56 28.47
CA ARG A 50 -2.42 -11.41 29.04
C ARG A 50 -1.36 -11.30 27.93
N ASP A 51 -1.42 -12.14 26.91
CA ASP A 51 -0.47 -12.13 25.80
C ASP A 51 -0.65 -10.88 24.91
N VAL A 52 -1.88 -10.36 24.73
CA VAL A 52 -2.11 -9.08 24.05
C VAL A 52 -1.39 -7.93 24.77
N ILE A 53 -1.53 -7.84 26.08
CA ILE A 53 -0.85 -6.82 26.89
C ILE A 53 0.68 -7.00 26.81
N THR A 54 1.18 -8.23 26.94
CA THR A 54 2.61 -8.52 26.77
C THR A 54 3.10 -8.13 25.38
N TRP A 55 2.33 -8.42 24.32
CA TRP A 55 2.66 -8.03 22.94
C TRP A 55 2.74 -6.49 22.79
N MET A 56 1.83 -5.74 23.42
CA MET A 56 1.87 -4.27 23.42
C MET A 56 3.11 -3.77 24.15
N GLN A 57 3.39 -4.27 25.35
CA GLN A 57 4.55 -3.92 26.19
C GLN A 57 5.88 -4.19 25.47
N LEU A 58 6.06 -5.39 24.93
CA LEU A 58 7.31 -5.77 24.25
C LEU A 58 7.55 -4.95 22.97
N ARG A 59 6.50 -4.53 22.29
CA ARG A 59 6.63 -3.69 21.07
C ARG A 59 7.09 -2.27 21.36
N VAL A 60 6.79 -1.71 22.51
CA VAL A 60 7.29 -0.39 22.89
C VAL A 60 8.70 -0.45 23.48
N GLY A 61 9.23 -1.64 23.74
CA GLY A 61 10.58 -1.82 24.26
C GLY A 61 10.64 -1.98 25.77
N ASP A 62 9.51 -2.15 26.45
CA ASP A 62 9.43 -2.28 27.90
C ASP A 62 9.33 -3.75 28.30
N GLY A 63 10.45 -4.47 28.18
CA GLY A 63 10.55 -5.87 28.55
C GLY A 63 11.98 -6.32 28.78
N THR A 64 12.13 -7.45 29.45
CA THR A 64 13.41 -8.13 29.68
C THR A 64 13.66 -9.19 28.60
N PHE A 65 14.92 -9.53 28.36
CA PHE A 65 15.27 -10.56 27.36
C PHE A 65 14.50 -11.90 27.56
N PRO A 66 14.36 -12.45 28.79
CA PRO A 66 13.55 -13.65 28.99
C PRO A 66 12.08 -13.52 28.56
N GLU A 67 11.48 -12.33 28.69
CA GLU A 67 10.11 -12.07 28.24
C GLU A 67 10.02 -12.06 26.72
N TYR A 68 10.96 -11.40 26.03
CA TYR A 68 11.07 -11.46 24.57
C TYR A 68 11.23 -12.89 24.07
N GLN A 69 12.16 -13.65 24.65
CA GLN A 69 12.42 -15.03 24.27
C GLN A 69 11.19 -15.93 24.49
N ASN A 70 10.54 -15.82 25.64
CA ASN A 70 9.35 -16.60 25.97
C ASN A 70 8.20 -16.26 25.03
N PHE A 71 7.94 -14.97 24.81
CA PHE A 71 6.83 -14.51 23.98
C PHE A 71 7.00 -14.97 22.53
N THR A 72 8.14 -14.70 21.89
CA THR A 72 8.39 -15.03 20.49
C THR A 72 8.37 -16.54 20.22
N SER A 73 8.73 -17.36 21.21
CA SER A 73 8.65 -18.83 21.08
C SER A 73 7.21 -19.35 21.19
N ARG A 74 6.36 -18.72 22.01
CA ARG A 74 4.97 -19.16 22.23
C ARG A 74 3.99 -18.60 21.17
N ARG A 75 4.28 -17.41 20.64
CA ARG A 75 3.39 -16.65 19.73
C ARG A 75 4.06 -16.39 18.38
N ALA A 76 4.70 -17.45 17.83
CA ALA A 76 5.39 -17.37 16.55
C ALA A 76 4.48 -17.00 15.36
N ASP A 77 3.16 -17.16 15.51
CA ASP A 77 2.10 -16.85 14.55
C ASP A 77 1.49 -15.44 14.71
N TRP A 78 1.93 -14.68 15.74
CA TRP A 78 1.38 -13.34 15.99
C TRP A 78 2.05 -12.27 15.12
N PRO A 79 1.32 -11.16 14.80
CA PRO A 79 1.85 -10.13 13.91
C PRO A 79 2.93 -9.27 14.56
N GLY A 80 3.87 -8.76 13.74
CA GLY A 80 4.84 -7.76 14.17
C GLY A 80 5.98 -8.27 15.03
N LEU A 81 6.31 -9.54 14.91
CA LEU A 81 7.41 -10.17 15.63
C LEU A 81 8.78 -9.58 15.29
N ASP A 82 8.99 -9.10 14.04
CA ASP A 82 10.25 -8.44 13.65
C ASP A 82 10.57 -7.27 14.60
N ALA A 83 9.57 -6.42 14.87
CA ALA A 83 9.74 -5.29 15.79
C ALA A 83 10.01 -5.76 17.25
N ILE A 84 9.37 -6.85 17.69
CA ILE A 84 9.61 -7.44 19.02
C ILE A 84 11.02 -8.03 19.07
N HIS A 85 11.47 -8.70 18.01
CA HIS A 85 12.83 -9.21 17.92
C HIS A 85 13.87 -8.09 17.97
N ALA A 86 13.68 -7.01 17.21
CA ALA A 86 14.58 -5.86 17.25
C ALA A 86 14.68 -5.24 18.65
N ARG A 87 13.54 -5.10 19.35
CA ARG A 87 13.54 -4.64 20.75
C ARG A 87 14.22 -5.62 21.70
N GLY A 88 14.01 -6.92 21.50
CA GLY A 88 14.70 -7.94 22.26
C GLY A 88 16.22 -7.93 22.07
N GLU A 89 16.71 -7.63 20.87
CA GLU A 89 18.14 -7.44 20.59
C GLU A 89 18.77 -6.32 21.43
N GLU A 90 18.04 -5.22 21.63
CA GLU A 90 18.48 -4.07 22.45
C GLU A 90 18.66 -4.47 23.94
N THR A 91 18.06 -5.59 24.39
CA THR A 91 18.15 -6.09 25.79
C THR A 91 19.21 -7.20 25.98
N LEU A 92 19.98 -7.54 24.94
CA LEU A 92 21.02 -8.55 24.98
C LEU A 92 22.24 -8.06 25.78
N SER A 93 22.20 -8.25 27.11
CA SER A 93 23.29 -7.90 28.03
C SER A 93 24.40 -8.95 28.10
N ALA A 94 25.54 -8.58 28.67
CA ALA A 94 26.73 -9.45 28.77
C ALA A 94 26.54 -10.68 29.67
N ASP A 95 25.56 -10.67 30.56
CA ASP A 95 25.23 -11.79 31.44
C ASP A 95 24.44 -12.91 30.75
N ILE A 96 23.87 -12.62 29.56
CA ILE A 96 23.20 -13.63 28.74
C ILE A 96 24.26 -14.51 28.06
N SER A 97 24.13 -15.84 28.19
CA SER A 97 25.12 -16.76 27.64
C SER A 97 25.23 -16.66 26.12
N ASP A 98 26.44 -16.80 25.57
CA ASP A 98 26.70 -16.81 24.13
C ASP A 98 25.84 -17.84 23.38
N GLN A 99 25.62 -19.01 24.01
CA GLN A 99 24.76 -20.04 23.42
C GLN A 99 23.31 -19.57 23.29
N THR A 100 22.81 -18.84 24.28
CA THR A 100 21.45 -18.30 24.27
C THR A 100 21.30 -17.26 23.18
N VAL A 101 22.27 -16.34 23.04
CA VAL A 101 22.29 -15.32 21.97
C VAL A 101 22.27 -15.95 20.58
N ILE A 102 23.18 -16.91 20.34
CA ILE A 102 23.26 -17.61 19.06
C ILE A 102 21.97 -18.37 18.75
N ASN A 103 21.41 -19.08 19.73
CA ASN A 103 20.18 -19.84 19.53
C ASN A 103 18.98 -18.94 19.28
N TRP A 104 18.91 -17.77 19.92
CA TRP A 104 17.77 -16.88 19.78
C TRP A 104 17.79 -16.10 18.44
N LEU A 105 18.96 -15.64 18.01
CA LEU A 105 19.13 -15.03 16.70
C LEU A 105 19.05 -16.07 15.57
N GLY A 106 19.58 -17.29 15.80
CA GLY A 106 19.62 -18.36 14.79
C GLY A 106 20.34 -17.90 13.53
N ASP A 107 19.70 -18.13 12.36
CA ASP A 107 20.22 -17.71 11.05
C ASP A 107 19.79 -16.26 10.66
N ARG A 108 19.11 -15.55 11.57
CA ARG A 108 18.68 -14.17 11.30
C ARG A 108 19.84 -13.20 11.42
N LEU A 109 19.92 -12.30 10.46
CA LEU A 109 20.81 -11.15 10.56
C LEU A 109 20.27 -10.21 11.66
N PRO A 110 21.10 -9.73 12.61
CA PRO A 110 20.67 -8.75 13.60
C PRO A 110 20.11 -7.48 12.93
N GLU A 111 19.01 -6.98 13.46
CA GLU A 111 18.35 -5.77 13.00
C GLU A 111 18.94 -4.51 13.67
N THR A 112 19.55 -4.67 14.84
CA THR A 112 20.11 -3.60 15.66
C THR A 112 21.64 -3.66 15.72
N GLY A 113 22.26 -2.53 16.03
CA GLY A 113 23.72 -2.48 16.23
C GLY A 113 24.14 -3.19 17.50
N GLU A 114 23.34 -3.10 18.54
CA GLU A 114 23.53 -3.77 19.83
C GLU A 114 23.47 -5.29 19.67
N GLY A 115 22.46 -5.78 18.93
CA GLY A 115 22.35 -7.21 18.60
C GLY A 115 23.53 -7.70 17.77
N ALA A 116 23.99 -6.91 16.80
CA ALA A 116 25.15 -7.25 15.99
C ALA A 116 26.44 -7.35 16.82
N VAL A 117 26.67 -6.38 17.72
CA VAL A 117 27.84 -6.42 18.64
C VAL A 117 27.77 -7.68 19.51
N ARG A 118 26.62 -7.92 20.13
CA ARG A 118 26.49 -9.05 21.07
C ARG A 118 26.61 -10.42 20.37
N LEU A 119 26.08 -10.55 19.14
CA LEU A 119 26.25 -11.77 18.33
C LEU A 119 27.72 -11.95 17.90
N ALA A 120 28.40 -10.87 17.49
CA ALA A 120 29.81 -10.92 17.13
C ALA A 120 30.68 -11.37 18.31
N ASP A 121 30.44 -10.83 19.52
CA ASP A 121 31.12 -11.25 20.73
C ASP A 121 30.97 -12.77 20.97
N ALA A 122 29.74 -13.27 20.86
CA ALA A 122 29.42 -14.70 21.04
C ALA A 122 30.08 -15.59 19.98
N MET A 123 30.11 -15.13 18.72
CA MET A 123 30.78 -15.85 17.61
C MET A 123 32.30 -15.87 17.79
N ILE A 124 32.91 -14.75 18.17
CA ILE A 124 34.37 -14.62 18.38
C ILE A 124 34.80 -15.49 19.56
N ALA A 125 34.06 -15.50 20.67
CA ALA A 125 34.32 -16.38 21.83
C ALA A 125 34.36 -17.88 21.45
N ARG A 126 33.73 -18.24 20.32
CA ARG A 126 33.73 -19.60 19.77
C ARG A 126 34.74 -19.81 18.63
N GLY A 127 35.63 -18.87 18.39
CA GLY A 127 36.62 -18.93 17.32
C GLY A 127 36.09 -18.69 15.92
N GLN A 128 34.86 -18.12 15.78
CA GLN A 128 34.19 -17.85 14.51
C GLN A 128 34.44 -16.39 14.00
N LEU A 129 35.69 -15.93 14.09
CA LEU A 129 36.06 -14.55 13.80
C LEU A 129 35.65 -14.11 12.36
N GLU A 130 35.86 -14.95 11.36
CA GLU A 130 35.56 -14.58 9.97
C GLU A 130 34.06 -14.50 9.69
N GLN A 131 33.26 -15.37 10.32
CA GLN A 131 31.80 -15.26 10.25
C GLN A 131 31.31 -13.99 10.94
N ALA A 132 31.85 -13.65 12.13
CA ALA A 132 31.53 -12.40 12.82
C ALA A 132 31.87 -11.16 11.96
N ARG A 133 33.04 -11.16 11.29
CA ARG A 133 33.43 -10.07 10.37
C ARG A 133 32.46 -9.93 9.22
N THR A 134 32.05 -11.02 8.58
CA THR A 134 31.09 -11.02 7.49
C THR A 134 29.75 -10.47 7.93
N MET A 135 29.21 -10.97 9.04
CA MET A 135 27.95 -10.52 9.64
C MET A 135 28.00 -9.04 10.00
N LEU A 136 29.06 -8.59 10.70
CA LEU A 136 29.24 -7.18 11.06
C LEU A 136 29.27 -6.26 9.82
N ALA A 137 29.99 -6.66 8.79
CA ALA A 137 30.07 -5.90 7.53
C ALA A 137 28.70 -5.81 6.85
N GLU A 138 27.94 -6.91 6.83
CA GLU A 138 26.60 -6.95 6.24
C GLU A 138 25.63 -6.08 7.01
N VAL A 139 25.51 -6.22 8.34
CA VAL A 139 24.67 -5.35 9.18
C VAL A 139 25.06 -3.89 9.00
N TRP A 140 26.38 -3.59 9.01
CA TRP A 140 26.88 -2.22 8.86
C TRP A 140 26.42 -1.60 7.55
N VAL A 141 26.51 -2.30 6.43
CA VAL A 141 26.19 -1.76 5.11
C VAL A 141 24.68 -1.71 4.87
N THR A 142 23.94 -2.72 5.33
CA THR A 142 22.54 -2.89 4.92
C THR A 142 21.52 -2.35 5.90
N SER A 143 21.83 -2.32 7.23
CA SER A 143 20.85 -1.97 8.26
C SER A 143 20.77 -0.47 8.53
N ASN A 144 19.54 0.00 8.79
CA ASN A 144 19.29 1.38 9.22
C ASN A 144 19.39 1.47 10.74
N LEU A 145 20.60 1.59 11.23
CA LEU A 145 20.89 1.59 12.67
C LEU A 145 20.40 2.89 13.34
N THR A 146 19.97 2.76 14.59
CA THR A 146 19.80 3.89 15.51
C THR A 146 21.17 4.57 15.77
N GLU A 147 21.18 5.75 16.36
CA GLU A 147 22.42 6.41 16.77
C GLU A 147 23.17 5.53 17.78
N THR A 148 22.48 5.01 18.78
CA THR A 148 23.06 4.11 19.81
C THR A 148 23.68 2.87 19.19
N GLY A 149 22.95 2.18 18.29
CA GLY A 149 23.46 0.98 17.62
C GLY A 149 24.63 1.27 16.70
N HIS A 150 24.63 2.41 16.00
CA HIS A 150 25.77 2.88 15.19
C HIS A 150 27.02 3.05 16.07
N ASP A 151 26.89 3.79 17.19
CA ASP A 151 27.98 4.09 18.08
C ASP A 151 28.51 2.82 18.76
N ALA A 152 27.63 1.91 19.16
CA ALA A 152 28.00 0.63 19.73
C ALA A 152 28.87 -0.20 18.76
N MET A 153 28.48 -0.29 17.49
CA MET A 153 29.25 -1.00 16.47
C MET A 153 30.61 -0.34 16.21
N ILE A 154 30.68 0.99 16.13
CA ILE A 154 31.97 1.72 15.95
C ILE A 154 32.87 1.52 17.17
N ALA A 155 32.34 1.62 18.39
CA ALA A 155 33.12 1.48 19.62
C ALA A 155 33.70 0.07 19.78
N ALA A 156 32.93 -0.97 19.42
CA ALA A 156 33.34 -2.36 19.59
C ALA A 156 34.21 -2.88 18.42
N TYR A 157 33.88 -2.50 17.18
CA TYR A 157 34.42 -3.13 15.97
C TYR A 157 34.85 -2.11 14.88
N GLY A 158 35.17 -0.88 15.22
CA GLY A 158 35.51 0.19 14.27
C GLY A 158 36.60 -0.20 13.26
N ASP A 159 37.66 -0.91 13.69
CA ASP A 159 38.72 -1.36 12.80
C ASP A 159 38.22 -2.35 11.72
N ILE A 160 37.26 -3.23 12.08
CA ILE A 160 36.64 -4.17 11.15
C ILE A 160 35.74 -3.41 10.16
N LEU A 161 35.06 -2.35 10.62
CA LEU A 161 34.04 -1.61 9.86
C LEU A 161 34.62 -0.54 8.94
N THR A 162 35.81 -0.03 9.23
CA THR A 162 36.47 1.06 8.46
C THR A 162 36.48 0.81 6.94
N PRO A 163 36.82 -0.38 6.42
CA PRO A 163 36.79 -0.64 4.97
C PRO A 163 35.41 -0.50 4.33
N PHE A 164 34.33 -0.54 5.10
CA PHE A 164 32.94 -0.53 4.63
C PHE A 164 32.24 0.82 4.77
N HIS A 165 32.90 1.87 5.27
CA HIS A 165 32.28 3.18 5.50
C HIS A 165 31.72 3.82 4.22
N VAL A 166 32.47 3.75 3.11
CA VAL A 166 32.02 4.27 1.81
C VAL A 166 30.80 3.47 1.29
N ALA A 167 30.84 2.13 1.41
CA ALA A 167 29.72 1.28 1.01
C ALA A 167 28.45 1.59 1.82
N ARG A 168 28.57 1.71 3.16
CA ARG A 168 27.48 2.11 4.04
C ARG A 168 26.90 3.47 3.65
N THR A 169 27.77 4.46 3.46
CA THR A 169 27.34 5.83 3.11
C THR A 169 26.54 5.81 1.80
N ASN A 170 27.05 5.11 0.79
CA ASN A 170 26.35 4.95 -0.47
C ASN A 170 24.98 4.26 -0.29
N ALA A 171 24.94 3.16 0.47
CA ALA A 171 23.70 2.44 0.74
C ALA A 171 22.64 3.30 1.44
N LEU A 172 23.06 4.14 2.38
CA LEU A 172 22.17 5.09 3.08
C LEU A 172 21.67 6.19 2.15
N LEU A 173 22.55 6.79 1.33
CA LEU A 173 22.19 7.84 0.37
C LEU A 173 21.24 7.31 -0.73
N TRP A 174 21.46 6.11 -1.28
CA TRP A 174 20.54 5.51 -2.21
C TRP A 174 19.13 5.31 -1.64
N ARG A 175 19.00 5.16 -0.32
CA ARG A 175 17.74 4.99 0.41
C ARG A 175 17.22 6.27 1.05
N TRP A 176 17.89 7.41 0.80
CA TRP A 176 17.56 8.72 1.35
C TRP A 176 17.48 8.73 2.89
N ARG A 177 18.37 7.97 3.53
CA ARG A 177 18.55 7.96 4.98
C ARG A 177 19.52 9.07 5.38
N THR A 178 19.08 10.33 5.20
CA THR A 178 19.95 11.51 5.28
C THR A 178 20.60 11.69 6.65
N GLU A 179 19.84 11.51 7.72
CA GLU A 179 20.34 11.60 9.08
C GLU A 179 21.46 10.56 9.35
N SER A 180 21.24 9.29 8.99
CA SER A 180 22.25 8.26 9.12
C SER A 180 23.46 8.48 8.19
N ALA A 181 23.22 8.99 6.98
CA ALA A 181 24.29 9.33 6.05
C ALA A 181 25.14 10.50 6.53
N ASN A 182 24.53 11.51 7.17
CA ASN A 182 25.23 12.64 7.78
C ASN A 182 26.20 12.17 8.89
N ARG A 183 25.82 11.20 9.73
CA ARG A 183 26.74 10.62 10.74
C ARG A 183 27.96 9.98 10.11
N MET A 184 27.86 9.43 8.91
CA MET A 184 28.99 8.81 8.20
C MET A 184 30.03 9.82 7.69
N VAL A 185 29.65 11.08 7.43
CA VAL A 185 30.55 12.07 6.79
C VAL A 185 31.87 12.24 7.54
N ALA A 186 31.84 12.22 8.88
CA ALA A 186 33.03 12.36 9.72
C ALA A 186 33.97 11.12 9.65
N LEU A 187 33.49 9.99 9.17
CA LEU A 187 34.24 8.73 9.06
C LEU A 187 34.88 8.51 7.67
N LEU A 188 34.61 9.42 6.73
CA LEU A 188 35.07 9.34 5.35
C LEU A 188 36.35 10.16 5.13
N ASP A 189 37.11 9.82 4.09
CA ASP A 189 38.14 10.72 3.57
C ASP A 189 37.50 11.98 2.97
N LYS A 190 38.33 13.03 2.76
CA LYS A 190 37.86 14.35 2.31
C LYS A 190 37.07 14.30 0.99
N GLY A 191 37.49 13.44 0.03
CA GLY A 191 36.86 13.35 -1.27
C GLY A 191 35.49 12.69 -1.16
N GLN A 192 35.41 11.56 -0.48
CA GLN A 192 34.16 10.85 -0.24
C GLN A 192 33.19 11.66 0.65
N ALA A 193 33.70 12.37 1.63
CA ALA A 193 32.90 13.30 2.46
C ALA A 193 32.28 14.42 1.60
N ALA A 194 33.05 15.02 0.69
CA ALA A 194 32.55 16.05 -0.23
C ALA A 194 31.47 15.49 -1.18
N LEU A 195 31.66 14.27 -1.72
CA LEU A 195 30.65 13.60 -2.54
C LEU A 195 29.36 13.34 -1.73
N ALA A 196 29.48 12.79 -0.52
CA ALA A 196 28.33 12.54 0.34
C ALA A 196 27.54 13.82 0.66
N GLN A 197 28.25 14.92 0.98
CA GLN A 197 27.64 16.23 1.25
C GLN A 197 26.93 16.81 0.02
N ALA A 198 27.49 16.66 -1.19
CA ALA A 198 26.84 17.10 -2.43
C ALA A 198 25.56 16.30 -2.72
N ARG A 199 25.57 15.00 -2.49
CA ARG A 199 24.40 14.14 -2.60
C ARG A 199 23.31 14.53 -1.59
N LEU A 200 23.68 14.71 -0.32
CA LEU A 200 22.77 15.18 0.73
C LEU A 200 22.13 16.53 0.36
N ALA A 201 22.92 17.47 -0.17
CA ALA A 201 22.40 18.77 -0.58
C ALA A 201 21.32 18.67 -1.67
N TYR A 202 21.45 17.76 -2.63
CA TYR A 202 20.39 17.49 -3.62
C TYR A 202 19.16 16.85 -2.98
N ILE A 203 19.35 15.85 -2.12
CA ILE A 203 18.26 15.12 -1.47
C ILE A 203 17.43 16.06 -0.57
N GLU A 204 18.09 16.93 0.17
CA GLU A 204 17.49 17.87 1.13
C GLU A 204 17.04 19.19 0.47
N ASN A 205 17.29 19.36 -0.84
CA ASN A 205 17.02 20.61 -1.57
C ASN A 205 17.66 21.83 -0.88
N ALA A 206 18.92 21.69 -0.49
CA ALA A 206 19.67 22.73 0.24
C ALA A 206 19.98 23.95 -0.62
N GLY A 207 20.22 25.11 0.01
CA GLY A 207 20.54 26.35 -0.70
C GLY A 207 21.96 26.41 -1.28
N ASP A 208 22.86 25.54 -0.82
CA ASP A 208 24.31 25.54 -1.13
C ASP A 208 24.74 24.40 -2.08
N ILE A 209 23.80 23.82 -2.83
CA ILE A 209 24.07 22.71 -3.76
C ILE A 209 25.27 23.00 -4.68
N ALA A 210 25.34 24.21 -5.25
CA ALA A 210 26.42 24.58 -6.19
C ALA A 210 27.79 24.56 -5.52
N GLU A 211 27.90 25.03 -4.29
CA GLU A 211 29.14 25.04 -3.49
C GLU A 211 29.55 23.59 -3.17
N LYS A 212 28.64 22.78 -2.66
CA LYS A 212 28.90 21.38 -2.32
C LYS A 212 29.33 20.57 -3.54
N LEU A 213 28.66 20.79 -4.69
CA LEU A 213 29.05 20.15 -5.94
C LEU A 213 30.44 20.57 -6.43
N ALA A 214 30.80 21.87 -6.30
CA ALA A 214 32.14 22.38 -6.67
C ALA A 214 33.25 21.76 -5.83
N ALA A 215 32.96 21.42 -4.57
CA ALA A 215 33.90 20.79 -3.64
C ALA A 215 34.21 19.31 -3.96
N VAL A 216 33.35 18.63 -4.77
CA VAL A 216 33.58 17.24 -5.14
C VAL A 216 34.80 17.14 -6.07
N PRO A 217 35.81 16.29 -5.76
CA PRO A 217 36.93 16.03 -6.64
C PRO A 217 36.51 15.57 -8.04
N ALA A 218 37.25 15.97 -9.06
CA ALA A 218 36.90 15.69 -10.46
C ALA A 218 36.71 14.20 -10.75
N GLU A 219 37.56 13.37 -10.16
CA GLU A 219 37.52 11.89 -10.28
C GLU A 219 36.28 11.24 -9.64
N LEU A 220 35.59 11.93 -8.74
CA LEU A 220 34.37 11.44 -8.08
C LEU A 220 33.09 12.03 -8.66
N ARG A 221 33.17 12.96 -9.63
CA ARG A 221 31.99 13.59 -10.21
C ARG A 221 31.21 12.68 -11.15
N ASP A 222 31.86 11.71 -11.78
CA ASP A 222 31.18 10.67 -12.55
C ASP A 222 30.66 9.58 -11.60
N ASN A 223 29.59 9.90 -10.87
CA ASN A 223 29.01 9.04 -9.87
C ASN A 223 27.51 8.84 -10.10
N ALA A 224 27.08 7.59 -10.27
CA ALA A 224 25.69 7.24 -10.53
C ALA A 224 24.72 7.75 -9.44
N GLY A 225 25.12 7.67 -8.17
CA GLY A 225 24.30 8.17 -7.05
C GLY A 225 24.14 9.69 -7.04
N LEU A 226 25.22 10.43 -7.38
CA LEU A 226 25.16 11.89 -7.51
C LEU A 226 24.21 12.31 -8.65
N ASP A 227 24.32 11.66 -9.80
CA ASP A 227 23.42 11.92 -10.92
C ASP A 227 21.98 11.49 -10.63
N TYR A 228 21.79 10.39 -9.88
CA TYR A 228 20.46 9.98 -9.41
C TYR A 228 19.82 11.04 -8.50
N ASP A 229 20.56 11.59 -7.54
CA ASP A 229 20.04 12.60 -6.63
C ASP A 229 19.74 13.91 -7.39
N ARG A 230 20.62 14.32 -8.32
CA ARG A 230 20.37 15.45 -9.22
C ARG A 230 19.18 15.23 -10.13
N TYR A 231 19.03 14.04 -10.70
CA TYR A 231 17.88 13.65 -11.53
C TYR A 231 16.55 13.80 -10.79
N ASN A 232 16.47 13.29 -9.56
CA ASN A 232 15.28 13.43 -8.74
C ASN A 232 15.00 14.90 -8.39
N TRP A 233 16.04 15.64 -8.04
CA TRP A 233 15.93 17.07 -7.72
C TRP A 233 15.37 17.87 -8.90
N LEU A 234 15.87 17.66 -10.11
CA LEU A 234 15.38 18.30 -11.34
C LEU A 234 13.93 17.87 -11.64
N ALA A 235 13.64 16.60 -11.61
CA ALA A 235 12.32 16.08 -11.89
C ALA A 235 11.26 16.62 -10.92
N ASN A 236 11.58 16.70 -9.61
CA ASN A 236 10.71 17.29 -8.58
C ASN A 236 10.44 18.79 -8.79
N ARG A 237 11.35 19.52 -9.43
CA ARG A 237 11.19 20.94 -9.75
C ARG A 237 10.47 21.19 -11.07
N GLY A 238 10.16 20.14 -11.83
CA GLY A 238 9.55 20.23 -13.16
C GLY A 238 10.55 20.41 -14.30
N ASP A 239 11.86 20.34 -14.05
CA ASP A 239 12.93 20.43 -15.05
C ASP A 239 13.11 19.08 -15.76
N ARG A 240 12.01 18.60 -16.39
CA ARG A 240 11.89 17.26 -16.96
C ARG A 240 12.88 16.98 -18.08
N THR A 241 13.15 17.95 -18.93
CA THR A 241 14.09 17.79 -20.04
C THR A 241 15.50 17.47 -19.54
N ASP A 242 15.97 18.20 -18.51
CA ASP A 242 17.30 17.97 -17.95
C ASP A 242 17.35 16.64 -17.17
N ALA A 243 16.27 16.28 -16.47
CA ALA A 243 16.16 14.97 -15.84
C ALA A 243 16.22 13.84 -16.88
N ILE A 244 15.52 13.97 -18.02
CA ILE A 244 15.56 13.02 -19.13
C ILE A 244 16.96 12.89 -19.70
N ASN A 245 17.69 14.00 -19.88
CA ASN A 245 19.05 13.98 -20.38
C ASN A 245 19.98 13.17 -19.45
N ILE A 246 19.87 13.35 -18.13
CA ILE A 246 20.66 12.60 -17.15
C ILE A 246 20.34 11.10 -17.22
N ILE A 247 19.06 10.73 -17.15
CA ILE A 247 18.69 9.31 -17.10
C ILE A 247 19.07 8.59 -18.41
N LYS A 248 18.93 9.24 -19.57
CA LYS A 248 19.36 8.67 -20.84
C LYS A 248 20.88 8.49 -20.91
N ALA A 249 21.66 9.46 -20.44
CA ALA A 249 23.11 9.36 -20.39
C ALA A 249 23.57 8.18 -19.50
N ARG A 250 22.85 7.92 -18.39
CA ARG A 250 23.16 6.79 -17.49
C ARG A 250 22.58 5.45 -17.95
N SER A 251 21.58 5.45 -18.82
CA SER A 251 20.90 4.21 -19.25
C SER A 251 21.69 3.45 -20.34
N THR A 252 22.96 3.21 -20.13
CA THR A 252 23.85 2.43 -21.03
C THR A 252 24.10 1.02 -20.53
N SER A 253 24.04 0.81 -19.21
CA SER A 253 24.11 -0.51 -18.55
C SER A 253 23.55 -0.42 -17.12
N ALA A 254 23.34 -1.57 -16.46
CA ALA A 254 22.96 -1.62 -15.06
C ALA A 254 24.01 -0.98 -14.15
N GLU A 255 25.31 -1.20 -14.45
CA GLU A 255 26.43 -0.64 -13.69
C GLU A 255 26.46 0.90 -13.80
N SER A 256 26.19 1.43 -15.00
CA SER A 256 26.13 2.89 -15.23
C SER A 256 25.00 3.55 -14.40
N LEU A 257 23.88 2.87 -14.20
CA LEU A 257 22.79 3.32 -13.33
C LEU A 257 23.11 3.12 -11.83
N GLY A 258 23.98 2.17 -11.48
CA GLY A 258 24.29 1.81 -10.10
C GLY A 258 23.18 0.97 -9.46
N GLU A 259 22.06 1.58 -9.05
CA GLU A 259 20.85 0.90 -8.58
C GLU A 259 19.67 1.14 -9.55
N PRO A 260 19.51 0.36 -10.63
CA PRO A 260 18.50 0.59 -11.69
C PRO A 260 17.06 0.75 -11.15
N PHE A 261 16.72 -0.02 -10.11
CA PHE A 261 15.39 0.05 -9.48
C PHE A 261 15.05 1.46 -8.97
N ARG A 262 16.03 2.19 -8.42
CA ARG A 262 15.81 3.52 -7.85
C ARG A 262 15.34 4.54 -8.88
N TRP A 263 15.82 4.44 -10.11
CA TRP A 263 15.44 5.35 -11.20
C TRP A 263 14.01 5.10 -11.70
N SER A 264 13.40 3.96 -11.41
CA SER A 264 12.14 3.52 -12.02
C SER A 264 10.95 4.44 -11.75
N GLY A 265 10.90 5.12 -10.61
CA GLY A 265 9.79 6.00 -10.21
C GLY A 265 9.56 7.12 -11.22
N TRP A 266 10.51 8.04 -11.33
CA TRP A 266 10.44 9.13 -12.29
C TRP A 266 10.56 8.65 -13.74
N ARG A 267 11.32 7.59 -14.03
CA ARG A 267 11.41 7.00 -15.37
C ARG A 267 10.03 6.69 -15.96
N ARG A 268 9.15 6.05 -15.19
CA ARG A 268 7.76 5.77 -15.61
C ARG A 268 6.96 7.05 -15.85
N SER A 269 7.09 8.04 -14.99
CA SER A 269 6.41 9.34 -15.11
C SER A 269 6.89 10.12 -16.33
N LEU A 270 8.22 10.15 -16.55
CA LEU A 270 8.84 10.82 -17.68
C LEU A 270 8.52 10.12 -19.02
N ALA A 271 8.53 8.78 -19.07
CA ALA A 271 8.11 8.03 -20.25
C ALA A 271 6.64 8.36 -20.62
N ARG A 272 5.74 8.42 -19.66
CA ARG A 272 4.35 8.81 -19.88
C ARG A 272 4.21 10.30 -20.24
N TRP A 273 5.07 11.17 -19.70
CA TRP A 273 5.09 12.58 -20.08
C TRP A 273 5.52 12.72 -21.55
N GLU A 274 6.63 12.10 -21.96
CA GLU A 274 7.10 12.08 -23.35
C GLU A 274 6.02 11.53 -24.32
N MET A 275 5.33 10.47 -23.91
CA MET A 275 4.19 9.91 -24.65
C MET A 275 3.09 10.96 -24.87
N ARG A 276 2.70 11.68 -23.82
CA ARG A 276 1.65 12.72 -23.91
C ARG A 276 2.05 13.91 -24.78
N GLU A 277 3.35 14.23 -24.82
CA GLU A 277 3.91 15.27 -25.68
C GLU A 277 4.12 14.81 -27.13
N GLY A 278 3.77 13.57 -27.45
CA GLY A 278 3.95 12.99 -28.78
C GLY A 278 5.38 12.59 -29.14
N ARG A 279 6.32 12.64 -28.20
CA ARG A 279 7.72 12.23 -28.39
C ARG A 279 7.88 10.73 -28.14
N ILE A 280 7.27 9.94 -29.02
CA ILE A 280 7.08 8.49 -28.82
C ILE A 280 8.39 7.73 -28.74
N ASP A 281 9.42 8.07 -29.55
CA ASP A 281 10.69 7.38 -29.52
C ASP A 281 11.44 7.62 -28.21
N SER A 282 11.39 8.84 -27.68
CA SER A 282 11.94 9.17 -26.35
C SER A 282 11.20 8.46 -25.23
N ALA A 283 9.86 8.39 -25.32
CA ALA A 283 9.06 7.63 -24.36
C ALA A 283 9.41 6.14 -24.35
N TYR A 284 9.59 5.56 -25.54
CA TYR A 284 9.92 4.16 -25.71
C TYR A 284 11.33 3.85 -25.21
N GLU A 285 12.32 4.70 -25.51
CA GLU A 285 13.67 4.60 -24.98
C GLU A 285 13.69 4.61 -23.44
N LEU A 286 12.97 5.55 -22.83
CA LEU A 286 12.83 5.61 -21.37
C LEU A 286 12.17 4.34 -20.81
N ALA A 287 11.18 3.78 -21.50
CA ALA A 287 10.47 2.59 -21.05
C ALA A 287 11.31 1.31 -21.19
N THR A 288 12.25 1.23 -22.13
CA THR A 288 13.01 0.00 -22.45
C THR A 288 14.42 -0.03 -21.87
N GLN A 289 15.09 1.12 -21.73
CA GLN A 289 16.48 1.17 -21.26
C GLN A 289 16.56 1.22 -19.72
N HIS A 290 15.81 0.36 -19.03
CA HIS A 290 15.71 0.38 -17.55
C HIS A 290 16.62 -0.60 -16.84
N PHE A 291 17.11 -1.64 -17.50
CA PHE A 291 18.01 -2.68 -16.96
C PHE A 291 17.48 -3.38 -15.69
N LEU A 292 16.16 -3.41 -15.51
CA LEU A 292 15.49 -4.25 -14.50
C LEU A 292 15.25 -5.64 -15.10
N THR A 293 15.15 -6.65 -14.25
CA THR A 293 14.93 -8.04 -14.66
C THR A 293 13.61 -8.61 -14.15
N ASP A 294 13.06 -8.02 -13.07
CA ASP A 294 11.86 -8.50 -12.40
C ASP A 294 11.15 -7.40 -11.59
N GLY A 295 10.05 -7.79 -10.96
CA GLY A 295 9.30 -6.95 -10.04
C GLY A 295 8.33 -5.97 -10.69
N THR A 296 7.56 -5.26 -9.85
CA THR A 296 6.46 -4.40 -10.31
C THR A 296 6.92 -3.22 -11.16
N SER A 297 8.11 -2.69 -10.89
CA SER A 297 8.69 -1.58 -11.69
C SER A 297 9.10 -2.04 -13.09
N PHE A 298 9.66 -3.25 -13.21
CA PHE A 298 9.92 -3.89 -14.48
C PHE A 298 8.62 -4.08 -15.28
N ALA A 299 7.63 -4.73 -14.66
CA ALA A 299 6.34 -4.98 -15.30
C ALA A 299 5.63 -3.69 -15.76
N ASP A 300 5.69 -2.62 -14.98
CA ASP A 300 5.11 -1.32 -15.35
C ASP A 300 5.83 -0.68 -16.55
N LEU A 301 7.16 -0.76 -16.62
CA LEU A 301 7.96 -0.21 -17.72
C LEU A 301 7.79 -1.03 -19.00
N GLU A 302 7.81 -2.33 -18.90
CA GLU A 302 7.51 -3.24 -20.01
C GLU A 302 6.06 -3.02 -20.51
N TRP A 303 5.09 -2.83 -19.60
CA TRP A 303 3.74 -2.49 -20.01
C TRP A 303 3.68 -1.15 -20.78
N ILE A 304 4.42 -0.11 -20.34
CA ILE A 304 4.49 1.18 -21.06
C ILE A 304 5.10 0.96 -22.46
N ALA A 305 6.18 0.20 -22.56
CA ALA A 305 6.82 -0.13 -23.83
C ALA A 305 5.86 -0.86 -24.78
N GLY A 306 5.15 -1.88 -24.29
CA GLY A 306 4.12 -2.60 -25.03
C GLY A 306 2.96 -1.70 -25.47
N TYR A 307 2.49 -0.82 -24.60
CA TYR A 307 1.44 0.16 -24.93
C TYR A 307 1.88 1.12 -26.04
N LEU A 308 3.12 1.65 -25.97
CA LEU A 308 3.70 2.52 -26.98
C LEU A 308 3.87 1.77 -28.33
N ALA A 309 4.31 0.51 -28.27
CA ALA A 309 4.47 -0.32 -29.47
C ALA A 309 3.11 -0.57 -30.15
N LEU A 310 2.10 -1.00 -29.40
CA LEU A 310 0.77 -1.30 -29.93
C LEU A 310 0.05 -0.04 -30.44
N THR A 311 0.01 0.99 -29.58
CA THR A 311 -0.86 2.15 -29.82
C THR A 311 -0.26 3.16 -30.81
N TYR A 312 1.04 3.44 -30.72
CA TYR A 312 1.69 4.50 -31.49
C TYR A 312 2.58 3.97 -32.62
N ARG A 313 3.39 2.93 -32.37
CA ARG A 313 4.25 2.35 -33.40
C ARG A 313 3.50 1.40 -34.33
N LYS A 314 2.29 0.97 -33.94
CA LYS A 314 1.48 0.01 -34.70
C LYS A 314 2.19 -1.32 -34.94
N ASP A 315 3.01 -1.71 -33.98
CA ASP A 315 3.77 -2.98 -33.98
C ASP A 315 3.21 -3.91 -32.87
N PRO A 316 2.16 -4.67 -33.19
CA PRO A 316 1.55 -5.57 -32.20
C PRO A 316 2.43 -6.77 -31.84
N ALA A 317 3.37 -7.18 -32.70
CA ALA A 317 4.29 -8.27 -32.37
C ALA A 317 5.33 -7.82 -31.34
N LEU A 318 5.89 -6.61 -31.50
CA LEU A 318 6.78 -6.01 -30.50
C LEU A 318 6.01 -5.76 -29.18
N ALA A 319 4.78 -5.29 -29.25
CA ALA A 319 3.93 -5.06 -28.08
C ALA A 319 3.70 -6.36 -27.29
N LEU A 320 3.43 -7.46 -28.00
CA LEU A 320 3.24 -8.78 -27.40
C LEU A 320 4.47 -9.21 -26.60
N THR A 321 5.67 -9.06 -27.15
CA THR A 321 6.92 -9.39 -26.45
C THR A 321 7.04 -8.66 -25.10
N HIS A 322 6.72 -7.37 -25.07
CA HIS A 322 6.75 -6.57 -23.85
C HIS A 322 5.67 -6.99 -22.83
N PHE A 323 4.43 -7.22 -23.30
CA PHE A 323 3.36 -7.63 -22.39
C PHE A 323 3.57 -9.04 -21.82
N GLU A 324 4.16 -9.97 -22.60
CA GLU A 324 4.54 -11.30 -22.10
C GLU A 324 5.67 -11.22 -21.06
N ALA A 325 6.68 -10.37 -21.29
CA ALA A 325 7.73 -10.11 -20.31
C ALA A 325 7.15 -9.52 -19.01
N ALA A 326 6.25 -8.54 -19.12
CA ALA A 326 5.55 -7.96 -17.97
C ALA A 326 4.70 -8.98 -17.23
N ASN A 327 3.99 -9.87 -17.97
CA ASN A 327 3.15 -10.90 -17.39
C ASN A 327 3.96 -11.95 -16.61
N ALA A 328 5.15 -12.28 -17.08
CA ALA A 328 6.04 -13.21 -16.38
C ALA A 328 6.56 -12.69 -15.04
N ALA A 329 6.52 -11.37 -14.84
CA ALA A 329 7.05 -10.71 -13.64
C ALA A 329 5.96 -10.37 -12.61
N VAL A 330 4.70 -10.78 -12.81
CA VAL A 330 3.57 -10.46 -11.93
C VAL A 330 2.74 -11.70 -11.62
N ASP A 331 2.17 -11.72 -10.41
CA ASP A 331 1.33 -12.81 -9.90
C ASP A 331 -0.01 -12.31 -9.32
N SER A 332 -0.15 -11.02 -9.04
CA SER A 332 -1.39 -10.49 -8.49
C SER A 332 -2.55 -10.54 -9.49
N PRO A 333 -3.78 -10.89 -9.05
CA PRO A 333 -4.96 -10.97 -9.92
C PRO A 333 -5.19 -9.73 -10.79
N ILE A 334 -4.95 -8.55 -10.22
CA ILE A 334 -5.10 -7.27 -10.92
C ILE A 334 -4.06 -7.11 -12.02
N SER A 335 -2.79 -7.44 -11.72
CA SER A 335 -1.69 -7.31 -12.68
C SER A 335 -1.80 -8.35 -13.79
N VAL A 336 -2.08 -9.61 -13.45
CA VAL A 336 -2.29 -10.68 -14.44
C VAL A 336 -3.47 -10.31 -15.37
N GLY A 337 -4.60 -9.88 -14.82
CA GLY A 337 -5.76 -9.42 -15.61
C GLY A 337 -5.39 -8.30 -16.59
N ARG A 338 -4.56 -7.34 -16.14
CA ARG A 338 -4.07 -6.26 -17.01
C ARG A 338 -3.20 -6.78 -18.13
N MET A 339 -2.18 -7.57 -17.83
CA MET A 339 -1.25 -8.06 -18.84
C MET A 339 -1.96 -8.96 -19.85
N GLN A 340 -2.78 -9.88 -19.41
CA GLN A 340 -3.53 -10.78 -20.27
C GLN A 340 -4.54 -10.04 -21.18
N TYR A 341 -5.18 -8.99 -20.69
CA TYR A 341 -6.02 -8.14 -21.54
C TYR A 341 -5.23 -7.51 -22.69
N TRP A 342 -4.02 -6.96 -22.40
CA TRP A 342 -3.19 -6.31 -23.43
C TRP A 342 -2.51 -7.32 -24.35
N ILE A 343 -2.17 -8.52 -23.89
CA ILE A 343 -1.75 -9.67 -24.72
C ILE A 343 -2.87 -10.02 -25.69
N GLY A 344 -4.12 -10.11 -25.21
CA GLY A 344 -5.29 -10.36 -26.04
C GLY A 344 -5.49 -9.26 -27.10
N ARG A 345 -5.31 -7.98 -26.74
CA ARG A 345 -5.36 -6.85 -27.70
C ARG A 345 -4.26 -6.95 -28.76
N SER A 346 -3.06 -7.38 -28.38
CA SER A 346 -1.95 -7.56 -29.35
C SER A 346 -2.24 -8.68 -30.33
N HIS A 347 -2.73 -9.84 -29.85
CA HIS A 347 -3.14 -10.92 -30.74
C HIS A 347 -4.28 -10.54 -31.65
N ALA A 348 -5.29 -9.83 -31.16
CA ALA A 348 -6.41 -9.33 -31.99
C ALA A 348 -5.92 -8.36 -33.07
N ALA A 349 -4.93 -7.52 -32.79
CA ALA A 349 -4.33 -6.61 -33.77
C ALA A 349 -3.47 -7.34 -34.86
N MET A 350 -3.10 -8.59 -34.61
CA MET A 350 -2.44 -9.49 -35.56
C MET A 350 -3.40 -10.45 -36.27
N ASP A 351 -4.72 -10.27 -36.11
CA ASP A 351 -5.78 -11.17 -36.59
C ASP A 351 -5.70 -12.61 -36.01
N ASN A 352 -4.96 -12.81 -34.91
CA ASN A 352 -4.86 -14.11 -34.24
C ASN A 352 -5.96 -14.23 -33.17
N GLN A 353 -7.20 -14.47 -33.63
CA GLN A 353 -8.40 -14.47 -32.77
C GLN A 353 -8.39 -15.56 -31.70
N ASP A 354 -7.90 -16.77 -32.00
CA ASP A 354 -7.86 -17.86 -31.03
C ASP A 354 -6.97 -17.55 -29.83
N ALA A 355 -5.79 -17.00 -30.08
CA ALA A 355 -4.89 -16.56 -29.00
C ALA A 355 -5.42 -15.34 -28.27
N ALA A 356 -6.10 -14.41 -28.95
CA ALA A 356 -6.75 -13.28 -28.32
C ALA A 356 -7.84 -13.73 -27.33
N VAL A 357 -8.71 -14.67 -27.76
CA VAL A 357 -9.76 -15.25 -26.91
C VAL A 357 -9.13 -15.96 -25.71
N ALA A 358 -8.07 -16.76 -25.90
CA ALA A 358 -7.40 -17.46 -24.80
C ALA A 358 -6.85 -16.48 -23.75
N ALA A 359 -6.21 -15.40 -24.17
CA ALA A 359 -5.70 -14.37 -23.26
C ALA A 359 -6.84 -13.64 -22.53
N TYR A 360 -7.90 -13.24 -23.23
CA TYR A 360 -9.07 -12.64 -22.60
C TYR A 360 -9.76 -13.58 -21.60
N GLN A 361 -9.80 -14.90 -21.85
CA GLN A 361 -10.34 -15.88 -20.90
C GLN A 361 -9.55 -15.90 -19.58
N ILE A 362 -8.22 -15.78 -19.64
CA ILE A 362 -7.40 -15.67 -18.43
C ILE A 362 -7.69 -14.35 -17.70
N ALA A 363 -7.71 -13.23 -18.42
CA ALA A 363 -8.04 -11.93 -17.84
C ALA A 363 -9.43 -11.91 -17.18
N ALA A 364 -10.42 -12.54 -17.83
CA ALA A 364 -11.81 -12.60 -17.37
C ALA A 364 -12.02 -13.43 -16.08
N GLN A 365 -11.00 -14.15 -15.59
CA GLN A 365 -11.04 -14.78 -14.28
C GLN A 365 -10.91 -13.76 -13.13
N HIS A 366 -10.45 -12.53 -13.44
CA HIS A 366 -10.16 -11.48 -12.47
C HIS A 366 -11.18 -10.32 -12.53
N GLN A 367 -12.48 -10.67 -12.40
CA GLN A 367 -13.60 -9.73 -12.61
C GLN A 367 -13.76 -8.65 -11.52
N THR A 368 -12.96 -8.67 -10.49
CA THR A 368 -12.85 -7.57 -9.51
C THR A 368 -11.83 -6.52 -9.91
N GLY A 369 -11.22 -6.66 -11.09
CA GLY A 369 -10.25 -5.74 -11.66
C GLY A 369 -10.71 -5.14 -12.98
N PHE A 370 -10.32 -3.92 -13.25
CA PHE A 370 -10.70 -3.11 -14.41
C PHE A 370 -10.53 -3.87 -15.75
N TYR A 371 -9.38 -4.47 -15.98
CA TYR A 371 -9.09 -5.19 -17.21
C TYR A 371 -9.77 -6.57 -17.28
N GLY A 372 -10.08 -7.18 -16.12
CA GLY A 372 -10.87 -8.39 -16.07
C GLY A 372 -12.31 -8.15 -16.55
N LEU A 373 -12.93 -7.04 -16.15
CA LEU A 373 -14.27 -6.64 -16.61
C LEU A 373 -14.27 -6.32 -18.11
N LEU A 374 -13.25 -5.62 -18.62
CA LEU A 374 -13.10 -5.40 -20.07
C LEU A 374 -12.96 -6.71 -20.85
N ALA A 375 -12.27 -7.70 -20.30
CA ALA A 375 -12.12 -9.01 -20.93
C ALA A 375 -13.45 -9.79 -20.94
N VAL A 376 -14.24 -9.73 -19.86
CA VAL A 376 -15.60 -10.30 -19.80
C VAL A 376 -16.48 -9.70 -20.90
N GLU A 377 -16.44 -8.37 -21.06
CA GLU A 377 -17.17 -7.66 -22.14
C GLU A 377 -16.70 -8.11 -23.54
N LYS A 378 -15.36 -8.20 -23.77
CA LYS A 378 -14.80 -8.64 -25.05
C LYS A 378 -15.25 -10.05 -25.45
N LEU A 379 -15.45 -10.92 -24.45
CA LEU A 379 -15.91 -12.29 -24.67
C LEU A 379 -17.44 -12.41 -24.72
N GLY A 380 -18.20 -11.33 -24.45
CA GLY A 380 -19.65 -11.36 -24.37
C GLY A 380 -20.20 -12.21 -23.22
N LEU A 381 -19.42 -12.38 -22.15
CA LEU A 381 -19.78 -13.18 -20.99
C LEU A 381 -20.60 -12.38 -19.97
N SER A 382 -21.30 -13.10 -19.12
CA SER A 382 -21.89 -12.55 -17.89
C SER A 382 -20.84 -12.48 -16.79
N MET A 383 -21.04 -11.54 -15.84
CA MET A 383 -20.27 -11.51 -14.60
C MET A 383 -20.52 -12.78 -13.78
N ASP A 384 -19.49 -13.20 -13.04
CA ASP A 384 -19.55 -14.35 -12.16
C ASP A 384 -20.61 -14.15 -11.06
N ALA A 385 -21.54 -15.11 -10.95
CA ALA A 385 -22.61 -15.06 -9.95
C ALA A 385 -22.08 -15.05 -8.50
N ARG A 386 -20.88 -15.57 -8.26
CA ARG A 386 -20.21 -15.53 -6.95
C ARG A 386 -20.00 -14.10 -6.46
N LEU A 387 -19.85 -13.11 -7.35
CA LEU A 387 -19.65 -11.71 -6.99
C LEU A 387 -20.83 -11.09 -6.24
N THR A 388 -22.01 -11.71 -6.27
CA THR A 388 -23.13 -11.30 -5.42
C THR A 388 -22.85 -11.55 -3.93
N GLY A 389 -21.94 -12.48 -3.58
CA GLY A 389 -21.70 -12.91 -2.21
C GLY A 389 -22.90 -13.55 -1.52
N ALA A 390 -23.93 -13.96 -2.29
CA ALA A 390 -25.15 -14.52 -1.73
C ALA A 390 -24.94 -15.90 -1.09
N ASN A 391 -23.88 -16.59 -1.52
CA ASN A 391 -23.54 -17.93 -0.99
C ASN A 391 -22.42 -17.87 0.06
N ASP A 392 -21.92 -16.69 0.42
CA ASP A 392 -20.89 -16.56 1.46
C ASP A 392 -21.53 -16.92 2.82
N PRO A 393 -20.95 -17.85 3.60
CA PRO A 393 -21.53 -18.26 4.89
C PRO A 393 -21.51 -17.09 5.89
N THR A 394 -22.59 -16.99 6.69
CA THR A 394 -22.79 -15.92 7.67
C THR A 394 -22.93 -16.44 9.11
N ASP A 395 -22.94 -17.76 9.31
CA ASP A 395 -23.16 -18.44 10.59
C ASP A 395 -21.86 -18.52 11.42
N TRP A 396 -21.43 -17.37 11.92
CA TRP A 396 -20.18 -17.26 12.71
C TRP A 396 -20.32 -17.80 14.15
N GLN A 397 -21.56 -17.90 14.67
CA GLN A 397 -21.79 -18.38 16.03
C GLN A 397 -21.41 -19.85 16.15
N GLY A 398 -20.46 -20.17 17.06
CA GLY A 398 -19.97 -21.53 17.28
C GLY A 398 -18.94 -22.01 16.24
N ALA A 399 -18.51 -21.16 15.31
CA ALA A 399 -17.42 -21.48 14.40
C ALA A 399 -16.09 -21.62 15.20
N ALA A 400 -15.33 -22.69 14.92
CA ALA A 400 -14.15 -23.06 15.71
C ALA A 400 -13.11 -21.94 15.77
N PHE A 401 -12.81 -21.29 14.64
CA PHE A 401 -11.84 -20.21 14.54
C PHE A 401 -12.15 -19.00 15.44
N MET A 402 -13.43 -18.81 15.82
CA MET A 402 -13.82 -17.74 16.74
C MET A 402 -13.21 -17.91 18.14
N SER A 403 -12.79 -19.14 18.50
CA SER A 403 -12.12 -19.44 19.76
C SER A 403 -10.60 -19.46 19.65
N ASP A 404 -10.04 -19.29 18.45
CA ASP A 404 -8.61 -19.28 18.24
C ASP A 404 -7.97 -18.02 18.85
N ASP A 405 -6.81 -18.16 19.45
CA ASP A 405 -6.11 -17.11 20.18
C ASP A 405 -5.88 -15.85 19.33
N LEU A 406 -5.50 -16.02 18.05
CA LEU A 406 -5.28 -14.90 17.14
C LEU A 406 -6.58 -14.13 16.86
N THR A 407 -7.70 -14.86 16.69
CA THR A 407 -9.02 -14.25 16.51
C THR A 407 -9.46 -13.52 17.77
N GLN A 408 -9.34 -14.16 18.93
CA GLN A 408 -9.70 -13.56 20.22
C GLN A 408 -8.88 -12.29 20.49
N ALA A 409 -7.58 -12.30 20.18
CA ALA A 409 -6.73 -11.11 20.29
C ALA A 409 -7.22 -9.97 19.39
N ALA A 410 -7.53 -10.27 18.11
CA ALA A 410 -8.07 -9.28 17.17
C ALA A 410 -9.37 -8.64 17.67
N LEU A 411 -10.30 -9.47 18.17
CA LEU A 411 -11.60 -9.01 18.66
C LEU A 411 -11.49 -8.21 19.96
N THR A 412 -10.59 -8.60 20.87
CA THR A 412 -10.34 -7.88 22.12
C THR A 412 -9.76 -6.51 21.87
N LEU A 413 -8.74 -6.40 21.02
CA LEU A 413 -8.14 -5.13 20.57
C LEU A 413 -9.18 -4.22 19.91
N LEU A 414 -10.02 -4.78 19.02
CA LEU A 414 -11.08 -4.00 18.36
C LEU A 414 -12.08 -3.43 19.36
N LYS A 415 -12.58 -4.26 20.30
CA LYS A 415 -13.52 -3.85 21.34
C LYS A 415 -12.92 -2.86 22.34
N ALA A 416 -11.62 -2.96 22.61
CA ALA A 416 -10.90 -2.00 23.44
C ALA A 416 -10.70 -0.63 22.77
N GLY A 417 -11.01 -0.52 21.47
CA GLY A 417 -10.76 0.69 20.69
C GLY A 417 -9.35 0.80 20.15
N GLU A 418 -8.51 -0.24 20.32
CA GLU A 418 -7.13 -0.29 19.86
C GLU A 418 -7.05 -0.59 18.36
N ARG A 419 -7.67 0.31 17.58
CA ARG A 419 -7.89 0.13 16.12
C ARG A 419 -6.58 -0.09 15.35
N GLY A 420 -5.52 0.62 15.68
CA GLY A 420 -4.21 0.51 15.03
C GLY A 420 -3.53 -0.84 15.27
N HIS A 421 -3.72 -1.40 16.45
CA HIS A 421 -3.24 -2.74 16.81
C HIS A 421 -4.11 -3.83 16.18
N ALA A 422 -5.43 -3.70 16.23
CA ALA A 422 -6.38 -4.63 15.63
C ALA A 422 -6.11 -4.86 14.13
N VAL A 423 -5.75 -3.81 13.37
CA VAL A 423 -5.39 -3.91 11.94
C VAL A 423 -4.37 -5.01 11.68
N ARG A 424 -3.34 -5.15 12.53
CA ARG A 424 -2.26 -6.13 12.34
C ARG A 424 -2.79 -7.56 12.49
N PHE A 425 -3.64 -7.80 13.49
CA PHE A 425 -4.23 -9.10 13.75
C PHE A 425 -5.25 -9.49 12.68
N PHE A 426 -6.12 -8.58 12.27
CA PHE A 426 -7.04 -8.84 11.15
C PHE A 426 -6.30 -9.07 9.83
N ALA A 427 -5.20 -8.37 9.57
CA ALA A 427 -4.37 -8.64 8.40
C ALA A 427 -3.76 -10.07 8.46
N GLU A 428 -3.34 -10.54 9.64
CA GLU A 428 -2.83 -11.90 9.80
C GLU A 428 -3.93 -12.95 9.58
N LEU A 429 -5.12 -12.74 10.16
CA LEU A 429 -6.28 -13.59 9.90
C LEU A 429 -6.63 -13.66 8.39
N GLY A 430 -6.51 -12.55 7.67
CA GLY A 430 -6.68 -12.51 6.23
C GLY A 430 -5.67 -13.37 5.45
N LYS A 431 -4.46 -13.58 5.99
CA LYS A 431 -3.44 -14.45 5.38
C LYS A 431 -3.69 -15.94 5.64
N THR A 432 -4.35 -16.30 6.73
CA THR A 432 -4.36 -17.67 7.26
C THR A 432 -5.73 -18.35 7.17
N LEU A 433 -6.83 -17.65 7.46
CA LEU A 433 -8.16 -18.26 7.52
C LEU A 433 -8.65 -18.79 6.16
N PRO A 434 -9.37 -19.94 6.14
CA PRO A 434 -10.09 -20.43 4.97
C PRO A 434 -11.17 -19.44 4.49
N ALA A 435 -11.58 -19.53 3.23
CA ALA A 435 -12.57 -18.63 2.63
C ALA A 435 -13.90 -18.57 3.40
N ASP A 436 -14.42 -19.72 3.83
CA ASP A 436 -15.68 -19.78 4.58
C ASP A 436 -15.58 -19.11 5.94
N ASP A 437 -14.45 -19.26 6.65
CA ASP A 437 -14.24 -18.65 7.95
C ASP A 437 -13.98 -17.14 7.82
N LEU A 438 -13.33 -16.71 6.74
CA LEU A 438 -13.22 -15.29 6.39
C LEU A 438 -14.61 -14.68 6.14
N ALA A 439 -15.51 -15.38 5.44
CA ALA A 439 -16.87 -14.90 5.22
C ALA A 439 -17.67 -14.81 6.54
N ARG A 440 -17.56 -15.81 7.42
CA ARG A 440 -18.18 -15.82 8.74
C ARG A 440 -17.66 -14.67 9.64
N LEU A 441 -16.32 -14.45 9.63
CA LEU A 441 -15.72 -13.31 10.34
C LEU A 441 -16.21 -11.97 9.77
N GLY A 442 -16.34 -11.89 8.45
CA GLY A 442 -16.92 -10.73 7.78
C GLY A 442 -18.37 -10.45 8.18
N ALA A 443 -19.18 -11.51 8.34
CA ALA A 443 -20.56 -11.38 8.84
C ALA A 443 -20.58 -10.87 10.29
N TRP A 444 -19.67 -11.34 11.14
CA TRP A 444 -19.51 -10.79 12.50
C TRP A 444 -19.11 -9.30 12.47
N LEU A 445 -18.13 -8.94 11.64
CA LEU A 445 -17.68 -7.54 11.50
C LEU A 445 -18.81 -6.62 11.03
N ARG A 446 -19.63 -7.09 10.08
CA ARG A 446 -20.82 -6.33 9.65
C ARG A 446 -21.81 -6.13 10.78
N ALA A 447 -22.04 -7.15 11.63
CA ALA A 447 -22.92 -7.03 12.81
C ALA A 447 -22.36 -6.08 13.88
N GLN A 448 -21.10 -5.66 13.76
CA GLN A 448 -20.43 -4.65 14.61
C GLN A 448 -20.23 -3.31 13.87
N ASP A 449 -20.80 -3.12 12.68
CA ASP A 449 -20.60 -1.93 11.82
C ASP A 449 -19.13 -1.67 11.43
N GLU A 450 -18.32 -2.73 11.33
CA GLU A 450 -16.87 -2.68 11.08
C GLU A 450 -16.50 -3.08 9.65
N ALA A 451 -17.08 -2.43 8.65
CA ALA A 451 -16.81 -2.67 7.25
C ALA A 451 -15.32 -2.47 6.87
N TYR A 452 -14.61 -1.59 7.55
CA TYR A 452 -13.17 -1.35 7.35
C TYR A 452 -12.34 -2.63 7.52
N TYR A 453 -12.53 -3.35 8.61
CA TYR A 453 -11.79 -4.59 8.86
C TYR A 453 -12.20 -5.72 7.89
N ALA A 454 -13.44 -5.72 7.43
CA ALA A 454 -13.85 -6.64 6.37
C ALA A 454 -13.08 -6.39 5.06
N VAL A 455 -12.93 -5.12 4.63
CA VAL A 455 -12.10 -4.77 3.47
C VAL A 455 -10.65 -5.20 3.66
N LEU A 456 -10.08 -4.97 4.85
CA LEU A 456 -8.70 -5.36 5.18
C LEU A 456 -8.49 -6.87 5.05
N LEU A 457 -9.38 -7.68 5.61
CA LEU A 457 -9.40 -9.14 5.46
C LEU A 457 -9.45 -9.53 3.97
N GLY A 458 -10.41 -8.96 3.23
CA GLY A 458 -10.62 -9.26 1.82
C GLY A 458 -9.41 -8.89 0.96
N LYS A 459 -8.78 -7.74 1.19
CA LYS A 459 -7.55 -7.32 0.49
C LYS A 459 -6.39 -8.27 0.76
N THR A 460 -6.25 -8.73 1.99
CA THR A 460 -5.18 -9.65 2.37
C THR A 460 -5.43 -11.05 1.78
N ALA A 461 -6.67 -11.54 1.82
CA ALA A 461 -7.05 -12.82 1.22
C ALA A 461 -6.87 -12.85 -0.30
N VAL A 462 -7.24 -11.79 -1.01
CA VAL A 462 -7.09 -11.69 -2.48
C VAL A 462 -5.62 -11.77 -2.91
N ARG A 463 -4.68 -11.27 -2.11
CA ARG A 463 -3.24 -11.39 -2.41
C ARG A 463 -2.75 -12.83 -2.50
N ARG A 464 -3.38 -13.75 -1.77
CA ARG A 464 -3.10 -15.20 -1.83
C ARG A 464 -4.08 -15.97 -2.75
N GLY A 465 -4.84 -15.25 -3.58
CA GLY A 465 -5.75 -15.84 -4.56
C GLY A 465 -7.13 -16.22 -4.00
N VAL A 466 -7.47 -15.85 -2.75
CA VAL A 466 -8.77 -16.15 -2.13
C VAL A 466 -9.70 -14.94 -2.24
N LEU A 467 -10.71 -15.03 -3.07
CA LEU A 467 -11.72 -14.00 -3.23
C LEU A 467 -12.99 -14.39 -2.45
N VAL A 468 -13.34 -13.56 -1.47
CA VAL A 468 -14.61 -13.63 -0.71
C VAL A 468 -15.33 -12.30 -0.92
N PRO A 469 -16.35 -12.24 -1.77
CA PRO A 469 -17.01 -10.99 -2.14
C PRO A 469 -17.63 -10.23 -0.97
N SER A 470 -18.17 -10.92 0.03
CA SER A 470 -18.81 -10.29 1.20
C SER A 470 -17.84 -9.45 2.05
N ILE A 471 -16.55 -9.78 2.06
CA ILE A 471 -15.54 -9.01 2.79
C ILE A 471 -14.71 -8.08 1.88
N TYR A 472 -14.45 -8.50 0.64
CA TYR A 472 -13.67 -7.66 -0.27
C TYR A 472 -14.48 -6.46 -0.79
N PHE A 473 -15.82 -6.62 -0.89
CA PHE A 473 -16.79 -5.57 -1.20
C PHE A 473 -17.94 -5.61 -0.16
N PRO A 474 -17.65 -5.28 1.12
CA PRO A 474 -18.69 -5.30 2.15
C PRO A 474 -19.76 -4.26 1.84
N LEU A 475 -21.00 -4.56 2.23
CA LEU A 475 -22.07 -3.57 2.21
C LEU A 475 -21.98 -2.74 3.52
N HIS A 476 -21.99 -1.44 3.37
CA HIS A 476 -22.05 -0.44 4.44
C HIS A 476 -23.45 0.20 4.43
N ASP A 477 -23.94 0.69 5.55
CA ASP A 477 -25.26 1.32 5.67
C ASP A 477 -25.43 2.58 4.80
N LEU A 478 -24.32 3.11 4.27
CA LEU A 478 -24.35 4.11 3.18
C LEU A 478 -25.21 3.66 1.99
N ALA A 479 -25.29 2.35 1.71
CA ALA A 479 -26.07 1.81 0.61
C ALA A 479 -27.59 1.99 0.81
N ASP A 480 -28.04 2.05 2.06
CA ASP A 480 -29.45 2.12 2.42
C ASP A 480 -29.94 3.59 2.62
N MET A 481 -29.02 4.56 2.49
CA MET A 481 -29.35 5.98 2.58
C MET A 481 -30.13 6.44 1.33
N ASP A 482 -31.09 7.37 1.55
CA ASP A 482 -31.62 8.18 0.44
C ASP A 482 -30.53 9.14 -0.05
N GLN A 483 -30.12 9.01 -1.31
CA GLN A 483 -29.01 9.74 -1.89
C GLN A 483 -29.25 10.08 -3.37
N PRO A 484 -28.70 11.22 -3.87
CA PRO A 484 -28.98 11.71 -5.22
C PRO A 484 -28.25 10.98 -6.34
N VAL A 485 -27.39 10.03 -6.02
CA VAL A 485 -26.61 9.23 -6.98
C VAL A 485 -26.78 7.73 -6.70
N PRO A 486 -26.51 6.82 -7.64
CA PRO A 486 -26.62 5.39 -7.40
C PRO A 486 -25.74 4.92 -6.23
N ALA A 487 -26.31 4.11 -5.35
CA ALA A 487 -25.61 3.57 -4.18
C ALA A 487 -24.30 2.84 -4.54
N ALA A 488 -24.26 2.13 -5.67
CA ALA A 488 -23.04 1.47 -6.16
C ALA A 488 -21.88 2.45 -6.41
N LEU A 489 -22.18 3.65 -6.90
CA LEU A 489 -21.16 4.71 -7.10
C LEU A 489 -20.66 5.24 -5.74
N SER A 490 -21.55 5.61 -4.83
CA SER A 490 -21.17 6.12 -3.51
C SER A 490 -20.38 5.10 -2.70
N MET A 491 -20.78 3.83 -2.75
CA MET A 491 -20.06 2.71 -2.14
C MET A 491 -18.66 2.54 -2.73
N SER A 492 -18.52 2.67 -4.06
CA SER A 492 -17.22 2.56 -4.74
C SER A 492 -16.28 3.70 -4.37
N ILE A 493 -16.81 4.92 -4.24
CA ILE A 493 -16.06 6.08 -3.76
C ILE A 493 -15.64 5.89 -2.30
N ALA A 494 -16.58 5.60 -1.37
CA ALA A 494 -16.27 5.44 0.04
C ALA A 494 -15.25 4.30 0.29
N ARG A 495 -15.38 3.18 -0.46
CA ARG A 495 -14.39 2.09 -0.42
C ARG A 495 -13.02 2.54 -0.89
N ARG A 496 -12.94 3.39 -1.92
CA ARG A 496 -11.65 3.87 -2.46
C ARG A 496 -11.02 4.92 -1.54
N GLU A 497 -11.82 5.80 -0.94
CA GLU A 497 -11.37 6.92 -0.13
C GLU A 497 -10.88 6.50 1.26
N SER A 498 -11.67 5.74 1.98
CA SER A 498 -11.42 5.41 3.38
C SER A 498 -11.45 3.92 3.71
N GLU A 499 -11.79 3.07 2.73
CA GLU A 499 -12.15 1.67 3.00
C GLU A 499 -13.26 1.53 4.06
N PHE A 500 -14.16 2.51 4.10
CA PHE A 500 -15.22 2.69 5.12
C PHE A 500 -14.71 3.06 6.53
N ASN A 501 -13.50 3.54 6.69
CA ASN A 501 -13.03 4.10 7.97
C ASN A 501 -13.50 5.55 8.12
N ALA A 502 -14.61 5.75 8.80
CA ALA A 502 -15.22 7.08 8.97
C ALA A 502 -14.37 8.05 9.80
N GLY A 503 -13.49 7.54 10.68
CA GLY A 503 -12.67 8.35 11.57
C GLY A 503 -11.36 8.86 10.95
N VAL A 504 -11.05 8.51 9.69
CA VAL A 504 -9.74 8.79 9.10
C VAL A 504 -9.65 10.20 8.54
N GLY A 505 -8.45 10.82 8.69
CA GLY A 505 -8.05 12.03 7.99
C GLY A 505 -6.80 11.78 7.14
N SER A 506 -6.75 12.38 5.94
CA SER A 506 -5.58 12.30 5.08
C SER A 506 -4.50 13.32 5.46
N PRO A 507 -3.23 13.11 5.08
CA PRO A 507 -2.16 14.08 5.31
C PRO A 507 -2.42 15.46 4.67
N VAL A 508 -3.22 15.51 3.62
CA VAL A 508 -3.60 16.75 2.92
C VAL A 508 -4.88 17.38 3.47
N GLY A 509 -5.49 16.79 4.50
CA GLY A 509 -6.62 17.34 5.24
C GLY A 509 -8.00 16.91 4.76
N ALA A 510 -8.13 15.92 3.88
CA ALA A 510 -9.40 15.28 3.57
C ALA A 510 -9.90 14.44 4.76
N LEU A 511 -11.21 14.41 5.05
CA LEU A 511 -11.77 13.88 6.28
C LEU A 511 -12.94 12.92 6.05
N GLY A 512 -12.98 11.85 6.84
CA GLY A 512 -14.13 10.98 7.05
C GLY A 512 -14.34 9.93 5.94
N LEU A 513 -15.56 9.34 5.95
CA LEU A 513 -15.94 8.19 5.13
C LEU A 513 -15.65 8.38 3.63
N MET A 514 -15.98 9.55 3.09
CA MET A 514 -15.81 9.89 1.68
C MET A 514 -14.66 10.90 1.45
N GLN A 515 -13.79 11.11 2.44
CA GLN A 515 -12.58 11.94 2.38
C GLN A 515 -12.82 13.34 1.76
N LEU A 516 -13.77 14.07 2.34
CA LEU A 516 -14.08 15.43 1.87
C LEU A 516 -13.07 16.44 2.38
N MET A 517 -12.61 17.32 1.50
CA MET A 517 -11.87 18.51 1.91
C MET A 517 -12.82 19.44 2.70
N PRO A 518 -12.38 20.04 3.83
CA PRO A 518 -13.23 20.90 4.64
C PRO A 518 -13.94 22.00 3.87
N ALA A 519 -13.26 22.67 2.93
CA ALA A 519 -13.85 23.73 2.10
C ALA A 519 -14.96 23.19 1.17
N THR A 520 -14.75 22.01 0.56
CA THR A 520 -15.77 21.36 -0.28
C THR A 520 -16.96 20.93 0.58
N ALA A 521 -16.72 20.40 1.78
CA ALA A 521 -17.78 19.99 2.68
C ALA A 521 -18.64 21.17 3.15
N GLU A 522 -18.04 22.32 3.43
CA GLU A 522 -18.73 23.56 3.83
C GLU A 522 -19.61 24.09 2.68
N GLU A 523 -19.08 24.14 1.47
CA GLU A 523 -19.83 24.56 0.29
C GLU A 523 -21.02 23.65 0.03
N VAL A 524 -20.82 22.33 0.06
CA VAL A 524 -21.89 21.34 -0.16
C VAL A 524 -22.94 21.37 0.95
N ALA A 525 -22.54 21.59 2.20
CA ALA A 525 -23.47 21.79 3.31
C ALA A 525 -24.41 22.98 3.06
N GLY A 526 -23.88 24.08 2.49
CA GLY A 526 -24.65 25.21 2.04
C GLY A 526 -25.69 24.86 0.96
N PHE A 527 -25.34 23.99 0.00
CA PHE A 527 -26.26 23.56 -1.07
C PHE A 527 -27.47 22.75 -0.55
N ILE A 528 -27.27 21.97 0.50
CA ILE A 528 -28.36 21.16 1.10
C ILE A 528 -29.02 21.82 2.32
N GLY A 529 -28.59 23.04 2.71
CA GLY A 529 -29.12 23.77 3.85
C GLY A 529 -28.80 23.14 5.20
N GLU A 530 -27.75 22.30 5.30
CA GLU A 530 -27.34 21.68 6.56
C GLU A 530 -26.16 22.48 7.17
N PRO A 531 -26.14 22.71 8.50
CA PRO A 531 -25.04 23.42 9.15
C PRO A 531 -23.70 22.70 8.98
N TYR A 532 -22.68 23.42 8.53
CA TYR A 532 -21.35 22.86 8.43
C TYR A 532 -20.72 22.64 9.80
N SER A 533 -20.08 21.47 9.97
CA SER A 533 -19.28 21.13 11.15
C SER A 533 -18.10 20.25 10.76
N LYS A 534 -16.88 20.80 10.87
CA LYS A 534 -15.65 20.05 10.59
C LYS A 534 -15.51 18.80 11.47
N ALA A 535 -15.86 18.90 12.75
CA ALA A 535 -15.77 17.78 13.69
C ALA A 535 -16.69 16.61 13.30
N ARG A 536 -17.87 16.89 12.76
CA ARG A 536 -18.80 15.85 12.30
C ARG A 536 -18.29 15.09 11.08
N LEU A 537 -17.36 15.64 10.30
CA LEU A 537 -16.83 14.94 9.13
C LEU A 537 -16.18 13.60 9.48
N THR A 538 -15.61 13.46 10.68
CA THR A 538 -14.99 12.21 11.15
C THR A 538 -15.80 11.50 12.24
N ALA A 539 -16.70 12.21 12.93
CA ALA A 539 -17.48 11.66 14.03
C ALA A 539 -18.87 11.14 13.61
N ASP A 540 -19.38 11.59 12.45
CA ASP A 540 -20.72 11.27 11.94
C ASP A 540 -20.60 10.84 10.47
N TRP A 541 -20.49 9.53 10.26
CA TRP A 541 -20.31 8.99 8.90
C TRP A 541 -21.51 9.33 7.99
N ALA A 542 -22.72 9.37 8.53
CA ALA A 542 -23.93 9.66 7.76
C ALA A 542 -23.95 11.13 7.29
N TYR A 543 -23.47 12.06 8.13
CA TYR A 543 -23.27 13.45 7.73
C TYR A 543 -22.23 13.55 6.59
N ASN A 544 -21.09 12.90 6.74
CA ASN A 544 -20.05 12.87 5.70
C ASN A 544 -20.60 12.28 4.39
N ALA A 545 -21.36 11.19 4.48
CA ALA A 545 -21.96 10.51 3.33
C ALA A 545 -22.99 11.37 2.59
N ARG A 546 -23.85 12.13 3.34
CA ARG A 546 -24.80 13.07 2.70
C ARG A 546 -24.08 14.14 1.91
N LEU A 547 -23.03 14.72 2.48
CA LEU A 547 -22.23 15.73 1.78
C LEU A 547 -21.49 15.12 0.58
N GLY A 548 -20.87 13.95 0.76
CA GLY A 548 -20.12 13.26 -0.32
C GLY A 548 -21.01 12.86 -1.49
N SER A 549 -22.18 12.27 -1.22
CA SER A 549 -23.14 11.88 -2.26
C SER A 549 -23.73 13.11 -2.97
N LYS A 550 -23.97 14.22 -2.27
CA LYS A 550 -24.36 15.47 -2.91
C LYS A 550 -23.24 16.04 -3.80
N TYR A 551 -21.98 15.96 -3.35
CA TYR A 551 -20.86 16.37 -4.19
C TYR A 551 -20.75 15.52 -5.47
N LEU A 552 -20.99 14.21 -5.38
CA LEU A 552 -21.07 13.35 -6.57
C LEU A 552 -22.20 13.78 -7.51
N SER A 553 -23.36 14.18 -7.00
CA SER A 553 -24.46 14.73 -7.80
C SER A 553 -24.06 16.03 -8.53
N VAL A 554 -23.28 16.91 -7.91
CA VAL A 554 -22.75 18.12 -8.55
C VAL A 554 -21.80 17.76 -9.70
N LEU A 555 -20.94 16.74 -9.49
CA LEU A 555 -20.06 16.25 -10.55
C LEU A 555 -20.85 15.57 -11.69
N GLU A 556 -21.95 14.89 -11.38
CA GLU A 556 -22.86 14.33 -12.39
C GLU A 556 -23.54 15.41 -13.22
N GLU A 557 -23.93 16.53 -12.61
CA GLU A 557 -24.46 17.71 -13.34
C GLU A 557 -23.41 18.27 -14.33
N ASP A 558 -22.13 18.27 -13.95
CA ASP A 558 -21.01 18.75 -14.79
C ASP A 558 -20.64 17.76 -15.93
N PHE A 559 -20.68 16.47 -15.65
CA PHE A 559 -20.09 15.44 -16.53
C PHE A 559 -21.11 14.45 -17.12
N GLY A 560 -22.40 14.53 -16.78
CA GLY A 560 -23.33 13.44 -17.00
C GLY A 560 -22.91 12.21 -16.20
N TYR A 561 -23.69 11.15 -16.29
CA TYR A 561 -23.30 9.90 -15.60
C TYR A 561 -22.16 9.20 -16.36
N SER A 562 -20.96 9.77 -16.30
CA SER A 562 -19.73 9.12 -16.70
C SER A 562 -18.90 8.86 -15.47
N PRO A 563 -18.85 7.61 -14.97
CA PRO A 563 -18.10 7.29 -13.75
C PRO A 563 -16.61 7.63 -13.85
N VAL A 564 -16.05 7.58 -15.06
CA VAL A 564 -14.65 7.99 -15.31
C VAL A 564 -14.46 9.48 -15.01
N MET A 565 -15.35 10.33 -15.54
CA MET A 565 -15.24 11.78 -15.34
C MET A 565 -15.58 12.20 -13.92
N ILE A 566 -16.59 11.56 -13.30
CA ILE A 566 -16.98 11.79 -11.91
C ILE A 566 -15.83 11.41 -10.99
N ALA A 567 -15.24 10.22 -11.15
CA ALA A 567 -14.13 9.76 -10.34
C ALA A 567 -12.87 10.65 -10.52
N ALA A 568 -12.56 11.04 -11.76
CA ALA A 568 -11.46 11.96 -12.03
C ALA A 568 -11.69 13.36 -11.41
N GLY A 569 -12.94 13.88 -11.50
CA GLY A 569 -13.33 15.15 -10.90
C GLY A 569 -13.32 15.11 -9.38
N TYR A 570 -13.72 13.99 -8.77
CA TYR A 570 -13.71 13.82 -7.34
C TYR A 570 -12.30 13.84 -6.77
N ASN A 571 -11.37 13.07 -7.37
CA ASN A 571 -10.00 12.95 -6.89
C ASN A 571 -9.10 14.14 -7.26
N ALA A 572 -9.21 14.67 -8.50
CA ALA A 572 -8.31 15.71 -9.00
C ALA A 572 -8.94 17.11 -9.08
N GLY A 573 -10.22 17.24 -8.70
CA GLY A 573 -11.01 18.45 -8.91
C GLY A 573 -11.63 18.55 -10.32
N PRO A 574 -12.83 19.17 -10.46
CA PRO A 574 -13.61 19.13 -11.70
C PRO A 574 -12.97 19.87 -12.89
N SER A 575 -12.06 20.79 -12.66
CA SER A 575 -11.35 21.49 -13.74
C SER A 575 -10.40 20.59 -14.53
N ARG A 576 -9.79 19.60 -13.88
CA ARG A 576 -8.79 18.71 -14.49
C ARG A 576 -9.36 17.84 -15.60
N PRO A 577 -10.43 17.03 -15.40
CA PRO A 577 -11.01 16.26 -16.49
C PRO A 577 -11.48 17.13 -17.64
N LYS A 578 -11.97 18.36 -17.40
CA LYS A 578 -12.33 19.33 -18.46
C LYS A 578 -11.12 19.69 -19.32
N THR A 579 -10.01 20.08 -18.68
CA THR A 579 -8.74 20.35 -19.37
C THR A 579 -8.23 19.13 -20.15
N TRP A 580 -8.33 17.92 -19.59
CA TRP A 580 -7.86 16.71 -20.26
C TRP A 580 -8.73 16.32 -21.46
N MET A 581 -10.06 16.59 -21.40
CA MET A 581 -10.95 16.43 -22.56
C MET A 581 -10.61 17.42 -23.66
N ASP A 582 -10.31 18.68 -23.33
CA ASP A 582 -9.91 19.70 -24.31
C ASP A 582 -8.60 19.32 -25.03
N GLN A 583 -7.65 18.74 -24.29
CA GLN A 583 -6.33 18.35 -24.82
C GLN A 583 -6.37 17.05 -25.64
N ARG A 584 -7.27 16.11 -25.33
CA ARG A 584 -7.21 14.72 -25.82
C ARG A 584 -8.49 14.21 -26.47
N GLY A 585 -9.52 15.02 -26.51
CA GLY A 585 -10.85 14.64 -26.94
C GLY A 585 -11.73 14.09 -25.83
N ASP A 586 -13.03 14.24 -26.00
CA ASP A 586 -14.04 13.77 -25.05
C ASP A 586 -14.42 12.30 -25.36
N PRO A 587 -14.10 11.34 -24.49
CA PRO A 587 -14.40 9.93 -24.76
C PRO A 587 -15.90 9.63 -24.73
N ARG A 588 -16.73 10.48 -24.12
CA ARG A 588 -18.18 10.33 -24.04
C ARG A 588 -18.89 10.50 -25.39
N VAL A 589 -18.25 11.19 -26.34
CA VAL A 589 -18.76 11.41 -27.69
C VAL A 589 -17.94 10.68 -28.77
N GLY A 590 -17.08 9.74 -28.37
CA GLY A 590 -16.25 8.97 -29.28
C GLY A 590 -15.08 9.75 -29.91
N ALA A 591 -14.74 10.93 -29.37
CA ALA A 591 -13.57 11.69 -29.82
C ALA A 591 -12.23 11.07 -29.35
N ALA A 592 -12.28 10.18 -28.36
CA ALA A 592 -11.16 9.37 -27.89
C ALA A 592 -11.67 8.01 -27.40
N ASP A 593 -10.83 6.96 -27.48
CA ASP A 593 -11.08 5.68 -26.79
C ASP A 593 -11.00 5.91 -25.27
N VAL A 594 -11.99 5.42 -24.52
CA VAL A 594 -12.07 5.71 -23.08
C VAL A 594 -10.95 5.05 -22.29
N ILE A 595 -10.45 3.88 -22.72
CA ILE A 595 -9.34 3.16 -22.06
C ILE A 595 -8.05 3.93 -22.29
N ASP A 596 -7.81 4.35 -23.54
CA ASP A 596 -6.65 5.17 -23.88
C ASP A 596 -6.72 6.54 -23.16
N TRP A 597 -7.90 7.14 -23.05
CA TRP A 597 -8.09 8.39 -22.31
C TRP A 597 -7.70 8.24 -20.83
N ILE A 598 -8.13 7.16 -20.18
CA ILE A 598 -7.76 6.85 -18.78
C ILE A 598 -6.25 6.67 -18.66
N GLU A 599 -5.61 5.93 -19.59
CA GLU A 599 -4.17 5.71 -19.56
C GLU A 599 -3.35 6.99 -19.80
N HIS A 600 -3.97 8.04 -20.37
CA HIS A 600 -3.38 9.36 -20.57
C HIS A 600 -3.60 10.31 -19.40
N ILE A 601 -4.38 9.95 -18.39
CA ILE A 601 -4.50 10.79 -17.18
C ILE A 601 -3.09 11.07 -16.64
N PRO A 602 -2.69 12.35 -16.50
CA PRO A 602 -1.32 12.70 -16.13
C PRO A 602 -0.94 12.19 -14.74
N PHE A 603 -1.85 12.25 -13.79
CA PHE A 603 -1.62 11.87 -12.40
C PHE A 603 -1.80 10.36 -12.22
N ARG A 604 -0.73 9.68 -11.75
CA ARG A 604 -0.76 8.24 -11.48
C ARG A 604 -1.85 7.88 -10.47
N GLU A 605 -1.96 8.66 -9.42
CA GLU A 605 -2.96 8.47 -8.38
C GLU A 605 -4.38 8.56 -8.97
N THR A 606 -4.69 9.62 -9.71
CA THR A 606 -6.02 9.81 -10.31
C THR A 606 -6.32 8.74 -11.36
N ARG A 607 -5.34 8.32 -12.16
CA ARG A 607 -5.52 7.21 -13.11
C ARG A 607 -5.88 5.92 -12.39
N ASN A 608 -5.15 5.56 -11.34
CA ASN A 608 -5.45 4.40 -10.52
C ASN A 608 -6.78 4.55 -9.80
N TYR A 609 -7.09 5.74 -9.29
CA TYR A 609 -8.35 6.05 -8.62
C TYR A 609 -9.55 5.77 -9.54
N VAL A 610 -9.51 6.31 -10.75
CA VAL A 610 -10.56 6.11 -11.76
C VAL A 610 -10.79 4.61 -12.02
N MET A 611 -9.71 3.84 -12.25
CA MET A 611 -9.83 2.41 -12.47
C MET A 611 -10.43 1.69 -11.25
N ARG A 612 -9.95 2.00 -10.02
CA ARG A 612 -10.43 1.35 -8.78
C ARG A 612 -11.88 1.68 -8.45
N VAL A 613 -12.33 2.90 -8.68
CA VAL A 613 -13.74 3.28 -8.49
C VAL A 613 -14.61 2.58 -9.52
N THR A 614 -14.27 2.69 -10.80
CA THR A 614 -15.11 2.17 -11.88
C THR A 614 -15.21 0.65 -11.90
N GLU A 615 -14.13 -0.09 -11.56
CA GLU A 615 -14.20 -1.55 -11.45
C GLU A 615 -15.09 -2.03 -10.29
N SER A 616 -15.23 -1.21 -9.25
CA SER A 616 -16.03 -1.57 -8.07
C SER A 616 -17.54 -1.42 -8.31
N ILE A 617 -17.98 -0.54 -9.22
CA ILE A 617 -19.39 -0.27 -9.47
C ILE A 617 -20.17 -1.52 -9.88
N PRO A 618 -19.77 -2.29 -10.91
CA PRO A 618 -20.54 -3.50 -11.29
C PRO A 618 -20.58 -4.56 -10.19
N VAL A 619 -19.51 -4.63 -9.36
CA VAL A 619 -19.49 -5.56 -8.23
C VAL A 619 -20.47 -5.11 -7.15
N TYR A 620 -20.52 -3.82 -6.82
CA TYR A 620 -21.51 -3.30 -5.88
C TYR A 620 -22.93 -3.42 -6.41
N GLU A 621 -23.16 -3.23 -7.71
CA GLU A 621 -24.48 -3.50 -8.33
C GLU A 621 -24.90 -4.96 -8.13
N ALA A 622 -23.98 -5.91 -8.36
CA ALA A 622 -24.22 -7.32 -8.12
C ALA A 622 -24.51 -7.62 -6.65
N ARG A 623 -23.73 -7.02 -5.74
CA ARG A 623 -23.90 -7.14 -4.28
C ARG A 623 -25.27 -6.60 -3.80
N LEU A 624 -25.67 -5.43 -4.29
CA LEU A 624 -26.91 -4.74 -3.89
C LEU A 624 -28.16 -5.40 -4.47
N THR A 625 -28.07 -5.88 -5.71
CA THR A 625 -29.23 -6.48 -6.40
C THR A 625 -29.33 -8.00 -6.21
N GLY A 626 -28.27 -8.67 -5.75
CA GLY A 626 -28.18 -10.14 -5.71
C GLY A 626 -28.14 -10.78 -7.10
N LYS A 627 -27.83 -10.03 -8.16
CA LYS A 627 -27.89 -10.50 -9.55
C LYS A 627 -26.65 -10.09 -10.32
N THR A 628 -26.20 -10.95 -11.22
CA THR A 628 -25.20 -10.67 -12.25
C THR A 628 -25.80 -10.87 -13.64
N GLY A 629 -25.14 -10.34 -14.66
CA GLY A 629 -25.56 -10.47 -16.05
C GLY A 629 -24.44 -10.09 -17.01
N PRO A 630 -24.75 -10.03 -18.34
CA PRO A 630 -23.82 -9.51 -19.34
C PRO A 630 -23.41 -8.08 -18.98
N ILE A 631 -22.11 -7.83 -19.03
CA ILE A 631 -21.58 -6.49 -18.73
C ILE A 631 -21.33 -5.71 -20.03
N ARG A 632 -21.68 -4.43 -19.99
CA ARG A 632 -21.31 -3.43 -20.99
C ARG A 632 -20.42 -2.37 -20.32
N PHE A 633 -19.22 -2.83 -19.95
CA PHE A 633 -18.34 -2.04 -19.09
C PHE A 633 -17.85 -0.78 -19.78
N THR A 634 -17.48 -0.87 -21.06
CA THR A 634 -17.07 0.28 -21.87
C THR A 634 -18.18 1.34 -21.97
N ASP A 635 -19.44 0.90 -22.19
CA ASP A 635 -20.58 1.83 -22.24
C ASP A 635 -20.81 2.53 -20.89
N MET A 636 -20.68 1.79 -19.79
CA MET A 636 -20.74 2.35 -18.43
C MET A 636 -19.64 3.41 -18.23
N LEU A 637 -18.39 3.11 -18.63
CA LEU A 637 -17.26 4.05 -18.49
C LEU A 637 -17.51 5.35 -19.25
N ILE A 638 -18.05 5.27 -20.47
CA ILE A 638 -18.35 6.43 -21.32
C ILE A 638 -19.43 7.29 -20.67
N GLY A 639 -20.50 6.71 -20.16
CA GLY A 639 -21.65 7.42 -19.64
C GLY A 639 -22.37 8.26 -20.70
N VAL A 640 -23.27 9.12 -20.24
CA VAL A 640 -24.06 9.99 -21.12
C VAL A 640 -23.56 11.44 -21.01
N LYS A 641 -23.30 12.08 -22.15
CA LYS A 641 -22.96 13.52 -22.16
C LYS A 641 -24.14 14.33 -21.60
N PRO A 642 -23.89 15.28 -20.66
CA PRO A 642 -24.97 16.10 -20.13
C PRO A 642 -25.59 16.96 -21.25
N ILE A 643 -26.92 17.03 -21.26
CA ILE A 643 -27.60 18.02 -22.06
C ILE A 643 -27.29 19.38 -21.43
N ILE A 644 -26.51 20.20 -22.12
CA ILE A 644 -26.15 21.55 -21.67
C ILE A 644 -27.44 22.37 -21.52
N ARG A 645 -27.98 22.47 -20.32
CA ARG A 645 -28.87 23.55 -19.96
C ARG A 645 -28.00 24.70 -19.44
N PRO A 646 -28.12 25.92 -19.95
CA PRO A 646 -27.40 27.06 -19.38
C PRO A 646 -27.97 27.31 -17.98
N GLN A 647 -27.31 26.79 -16.95
CA GLN A 647 -27.55 27.21 -15.58
C GLN A 647 -26.39 28.12 -15.17
N VAL A 648 -26.77 29.29 -14.66
CA VAL A 648 -25.82 30.19 -14.03
C VAL A 648 -25.22 29.43 -12.82
N ARG A 649 -23.98 29.02 -12.98
CA ARG A 649 -23.20 28.38 -11.91
C ARG A 649 -22.98 29.38 -10.79
N PRO A 650 -23.26 29.07 -9.50
CA PRO A 650 -22.78 29.91 -8.42
C PRO A 650 -21.24 30.03 -8.55
N ALA A 651 -20.75 31.25 -8.63
CA ALA A 651 -19.32 31.51 -8.62
C ALA A 651 -18.78 31.08 -7.25
N GLY A 652 -17.92 30.05 -7.20
CA GLY A 652 -17.30 29.70 -5.94
C GLY A 652 -16.81 28.28 -5.73
N LEU A 653 -16.92 27.35 -6.71
CA LEU A 653 -16.25 26.05 -6.53
C LEU A 653 -14.74 26.26 -6.53
N GLY A 654 -14.23 26.42 -5.28
CA GLY A 654 -12.86 26.75 -5.00
C GLY A 654 -11.90 25.77 -5.67
N VAL A 655 -10.83 26.35 -6.17
CA VAL A 655 -9.64 25.62 -6.60
C VAL A 655 -9.20 24.75 -5.42
N VAL A 656 -9.35 23.44 -5.54
CA VAL A 656 -8.55 22.52 -4.73
C VAL A 656 -7.12 23.00 -4.91
N PRO A 657 -6.35 23.24 -3.83
CA PRO A 657 -4.95 23.63 -3.96
C PRO A 657 -4.30 22.70 -4.96
N GLU A 658 -3.62 23.24 -5.97
CA GLU A 658 -2.94 22.41 -6.95
C GLU A 658 -2.13 21.36 -6.20
N PRO A 659 -2.36 20.06 -6.43
CA PRO A 659 -1.35 19.09 -6.10
C PRO A 659 -0.12 19.55 -6.87
N THR A 660 0.99 19.77 -6.16
CA THR A 660 2.26 20.13 -6.79
C THR A 660 2.42 19.26 -8.03
N PRO A 661 2.72 19.86 -9.21
CA PRO A 661 2.90 19.06 -10.40
C PRO A 661 3.89 17.96 -10.08
N ASP A 662 3.50 16.70 -10.31
CA ASP A 662 4.33 15.52 -10.15
C ASP A 662 4.51 14.93 -8.74
N ALA A 663 3.47 14.92 -7.88
CA ALA A 663 3.38 13.94 -6.78
C ALA A 663 3.52 12.45 -7.25
N ASP A 664 3.59 12.25 -8.56
CA ASP A 664 3.69 10.93 -9.20
C ASP A 664 5.03 10.22 -8.99
N ALA A 665 6.07 10.93 -8.61
CA ALA A 665 7.40 10.34 -8.47
C ALA A 665 7.94 10.36 -7.04
N ALA A 666 7.38 11.18 -6.17
CA ALA A 666 7.58 10.96 -4.76
C ALA A 666 6.87 9.65 -4.43
N VAL A 667 7.63 8.59 -4.16
CA VAL A 667 7.14 7.53 -3.29
C VAL A 667 6.71 8.29 -2.04
N ALA A 668 5.40 8.52 -1.90
CA ALA A 668 4.86 9.14 -0.71
C ALA A 668 5.44 8.36 0.47
N PRO A 669 6.05 9.02 1.46
CA PRO A 669 6.29 8.34 2.70
C PRO A 669 4.93 7.81 3.12
N VAL A 670 4.85 6.51 3.35
CA VAL A 670 3.73 5.90 4.06
C VAL A 670 3.42 6.84 5.21
N PRO A 671 2.18 7.35 5.36
CA PRO A 671 1.86 8.29 6.43
C PRO A 671 2.42 7.72 7.71
N ALA A 672 3.24 8.52 8.39
CA ALA A 672 3.74 8.18 9.70
C ALA A 672 2.50 7.92 10.56
N ALA A 673 2.38 6.72 11.07
CA ALA A 673 1.54 6.46 12.21
C ALA A 673 1.92 7.48 13.29
N PRO A 674 0.96 7.94 14.13
CA PRO A 674 1.27 8.87 15.20
C PRO A 674 2.48 8.34 15.96
N SER A 675 3.38 9.24 16.32
CA SER A 675 4.71 9.05 16.84
C SER A 675 4.80 8.02 17.98
N GLY A 676 4.83 6.76 17.58
CA GLY A 676 5.47 5.69 18.33
C GLY A 676 6.80 5.39 17.62
N PRO A 677 7.76 4.76 18.26
CA PRO A 677 9.04 4.46 17.65
C PRO A 677 8.81 3.74 16.32
N SER A 678 9.37 4.30 15.24
CA SER A 678 9.21 3.79 13.89
C SER A 678 9.56 2.31 13.85
N PRO A 679 8.72 1.44 13.27
CA PRO A 679 9.13 0.07 13.04
C PRO A 679 10.36 0.10 12.14
N VAL A 680 11.44 -0.49 12.61
CA VAL A 680 12.64 -0.75 11.84
C VAL A 680 12.19 -1.59 10.64
N SER A 681 12.30 -1.04 9.44
CA SER A 681 12.00 -1.77 8.22
C SER A 681 13.10 -2.80 8.02
N SER A 682 12.78 -4.08 8.23
CA SER A 682 13.67 -5.17 7.83
C SER A 682 14.10 -5.02 6.38
N PRO A 683 15.37 -5.25 6.04
CA PRO A 683 15.77 -5.41 4.66
C PRO A 683 15.04 -6.64 4.11
N ARG A 684 14.18 -6.45 3.11
CA ARG A 684 13.61 -7.58 2.38
C ARG A 684 14.73 -8.33 1.67
N PRO A 685 14.73 -9.66 1.68
CA PRO A 685 15.59 -10.43 0.78
C PRO A 685 15.32 -9.97 -0.66
N ILE A 686 16.38 -9.91 -1.46
CA ILE A 686 16.30 -9.70 -2.91
C ILE A 686 15.53 -10.89 -3.47
N GLY A 687 14.27 -10.67 -3.80
CA GLY A 687 13.40 -11.70 -4.35
C GLY A 687 12.00 -11.66 -3.76
N ARG A 688 11.09 -11.05 -4.52
CA ARG A 688 9.63 -10.89 -4.39
C ARG A 688 9.16 -9.63 -3.65
N ALA A 689 9.03 -8.56 -4.41
CA ALA A 689 8.21 -7.43 -4.08
C ALA A 689 6.73 -7.83 -4.24
N GLY A 690 6.01 -7.88 -3.14
CA GLY A 690 4.57 -7.75 -3.14
C GLY A 690 4.20 -6.27 -2.94
N ASP A 691 3.16 -5.81 -3.60
CA ASP A 691 2.62 -4.45 -3.79
C ASP A 691 2.71 -3.47 -2.64
#